data_ca889230ab97c9af3c6525d0e0da9f07
#
_entry.id   ca889230ab97c9af3c6525d0e0da9f07
#
_cell.length_a   1.000
_cell.length_b   1.000
_cell.length_c   1.000
_cell.angle_alpha   90.00
_cell.angle_beta   90.00
_cell.angle_gamma   90.00
#
_symmetry.space_group_name_H-M   'P 1'
#
loop_
_entity.id
_entity.type
_entity.pdbx_description
1 polymer ?
#
loop_
_entity_poly.entity_id
_entity_poly.type
_entity_poly.pdbx_seq_one_letter_code
_entity_poly.pdbx_strand_id
1 'polypeptide(L)'
;MSGIIGPRVGPPSPLFKMTIDTTQSGSASDTFELVFATSSSVNLTVDWGDGSSDVITSSNQSELTHVYATSGTYQVSLDGSFDSLKFYQNDAAKLMSIDNWGNNKWQTGISSFRNCVNMVANYSDSPDFSEITNMTTMFYGCTVFDGALTIDIPLCSSLQQTFGLCEALNSDITITNSSNVLTTYQMFANCDLFNANVSISDTSNVTTMDRMFERCTNFNKPVNFDTSSVTNMFRMFSRCTNFNQSLTFDTSNVLNMSSMFEYNSNLNSAINFSDTSNVTTMLSMFRNSTNFNQPLNFDTSSVINMQSMFAFCSSFNQTLNFDCSANGTFYDMFYGCTNLNSPLNLTNTGNVTSMFRMFRNCTNFNQPINFDATSCINVQEMFYVATNFNSLVTLSNSSNVANWSQMFRNCGSFNQPVNFDTSGATSFYLMFQNCNSFNQTINLTTPNVVNMQTMFQNCSSLNSSITFSDTSNVTIMTNMFNGCTNFNKPLTFDTSSLVSVTSMFLNCQAFDSTITFSDTSNVNSFLQMFSGCLVFNQPINFNTSSSTNFQQMFYNCRLFNQTINFDGTNVLTMTQMFRNNFVLNSPITISSTSNCTNMSLMFNGAALFDQDVSGLDITSLTNATTMLFGTSFSQTNYDLLLPAWDAYGTSGVTFHAGTAKYAAAPSVPATAHANLSGRGWVITDGGPI
;
A
#
# COMPACT_ATOMS: atom_id res chain seq x y z
N MET A 1 73.42 0.85 27.89
CA MET A 1 72.64 1.52 26.87
C MET A 1 72.63 0.63 25.65
N SER A 2 71.62 -0.23 25.52
CA SER A 2 71.44 -1.07 24.34
C SER A 2 70.33 -0.42 23.53
N GLY A 3 70.75 0.18 22.40
CA GLY A 3 69.79 0.75 21.43
C GLY A 3 69.01 -0.35 20.72
N ILE A 4 67.69 -0.35 20.90
CA ILE A 4 66.79 -1.14 20.10
C ILE A 4 66.77 -0.47 18.71
N ILE A 5 67.40 -1.11 17.72
CA ILE A 5 67.24 -0.76 16.29
C ILE A 5 65.85 -1.30 15.89
N GLY A 6 64.86 -0.40 15.79
CA GLY A 6 63.57 -0.74 15.14
C GLY A 6 63.79 -1.21 13.67
N PRO A 7 62.90 -1.98 13.09
CA PRO A 7 63.04 -2.41 11.73
C PRO A 7 63.15 -1.17 10.81
N ARG A 8 64.25 -1.07 10.05
CA ARG A 8 64.34 -0.11 8.95
C ARG A 8 63.30 -0.50 7.93
N VAL A 9 62.24 0.29 7.82
CA VAL A 9 61.37 0.28 6.64
C VAL A 9 62.28 0.75 5.50
N GLY A 10 62.68 -0.18 4.64
CA GLY A 10 63.38 0.13 3.38
C GLY A 10 62.51 1.06 2.51
N PRO A 11 63.10 1.76 1.54
CA PRO A 11 62.32 2.50 0.57
C PRO A 11 61.29 1.54 -0.08
N PRO A 12 60.04 2.01 -0.37
CA PRO A 12 59.00 1.17 -1.02
C PRO A 12 59.57 0.56 -2.29
N SER A 13 59.22 -0.72 -2.50
CA SER A 13 59.63 -1.43 -3.72
C SER A 13 59.06 -0.69 -4.93
N PRO A 14 59.85 -0.42 -5.98
CA PRO A 14 59.37 0.25 -7.18
C PRO A 14 58.38 -0.58 -8.00
N LEU A 15 58.19 -1.86 -7.64
CA LEU A 15 57.43 -2.83 -8.45
C LEU A 15 55.96 -2.86 -7.98
N PHE A 16 55.04 -2.98 -8.97
CA PHE A 16 53.68 -3.42 -8.66
C PHE A 16 53.68 -4.91 -8.31
N LYS A 17 53.13 -5.29 -7.19
CA LYS A 17 53.05 -6.67 -6.72
C LYS A 17 51.64 -7.08 -6.38
N MET A 18 51.28 -8.30 -6.74
CA MET A 18 50.00 -8.92 -6.45
C MET A 18 50.15 -10.39 -6.11
N THR A 19 49.28 -10.92 -5.32
CA THR A 19 49.15 -12.35 -5.08
C THR A 19 47.96 -12.89 -5.84
N ILE A 20 48.14 -13.98 -6.55
CA ILE A 20 47.12 -14.69 -7.29
C ILE A 20 46.96 -16.12 -6.80
N ASP A 21 45.82 -16.72 -6.98
CA ASP A 21 45.54 -18.16 -6.78
C ASP A 21 44.92 -18.72 -8.05
N THR A 22 45.67 -19.52 -8.78
CA THR A 22 45.23 -20.07 -10.07
C THR A 22 44.11 -21.08 -9.93
N THR A 23 43.86 -21.63 -8.72
CA THR A 23 42.79 -22.60 -8.44
C THR A 23 41.40 -21.97 -8.41
N GLN A 24 41.31 -20.63 -8.33
CA GLN A 24 40.05 -19.91 -8.34
C GLN A 24 39.40 -19.91 -9.74
N SER A 25 38.12 -19.51 -9.79
CA SER A 25 37.37 -19.48 -11.07
C SER A 25 37.97 -18.48 -12.06
N GLY A 26 37.98 -18.87 -13.33
CA GLY A 26 38.56 -18.08 -14.42
C GLY A 26 39.01 -18.94 -15.58
N SER A 27 40.21 -18.68 -16.09
CA SER A 27 40.93 -19.53 -17.04
C SER A 27 41.25 -20.92 -16.42
N ALA A 28 41.98 -21.80 -17.12
CA ALA A 28 42.35 -23.12 -16.55
C ALA A 28 43.03 -22.99 -15.16
N SER A 29 42.92 -24.04 -14.34
CA SER A 29 43.34 -24.00 -12.92
C SER A 29 44.84 -23.87 -12.69
N ASP A 30 45.62 -23.98 -13.74
CA ASP A 30 47.07 -23.77 -13.78
C ASP A 30 47.50 -22.53 -14.58
N THR A 31 46.52 -21.72 -15.00
CA THR A 31 46.75 -20.59 -15.90
C THR A 31 46.42 -19.27 -15.22
N PHE A 32 47.12 -18.20 -15.57
CA PHE A 32 46.76 -16.83 -15.21
C PHE A 32 46.95 -15.91 -16.42
N GLU A 33 45.97 -15.07 -16.69
CA GLU A 33 45.97 -14.11 -17.77
C GLU A 33 46.10 -12.67 -17.27
N LEU A 34 47.17 -11.99 -17.70
CA LEU A 34 47.40 -10.57 -17.41
C LEU A 34 46.83 -9.73 -18.55
N VAL A 35 45.79 -8.94 -18.28
CA VAL A 35 45.08 -8.18 -19.32
C VAL A 35 45.37 -6.69 -19.17
N PHE A 36 45.75 -6.04 -20.29
CA PHE A 36 45.86 -4.59 -20.41
C PHE A 36 44.74 -4.02 -21.30
N ALA A 37 44.49 -2.71 -21.24
CA ALA A 37 43.59 -2.09 -22.20
C ALA A 37 44.20 -2.21 -23.64
N THR A 38 43.35 -2.42 -24.63
CA THR A 38 43.77 -2.66 -26.01
C THR A 38 44.59 -1.53 -26.66
N SER A 39 44.54 -0.32 -26.10
CA SER A 39 45.32 0.86 -26.49
C SER A 39 46.46 1.20 -25.54
N SER A 40 46.71 0.35 -24.52
CA SER A 40 47.72 0.62 -23.50
C SER A 40 49.14 0.57 -24.05
N SER A 41 49.96 1.56 -23.66
CA SER A 41 51.41 1.40 -23.77
C SER A 41 51.84 0.45 -22.63
N VAL A 42 52.62 -0.56 -23.00
CA VAL A 42 53.16 -1.56 -22.08
C VAL A 42 54.64 -1.77 -22.41
N ASN A 43 55.48 -1.64 -21.38
CA ASN A 43 56.89 -1.97 -21.48
C ASN A 43 57.39 -2.39 -20.11
N LEU A 44 57.33 -3.69 -19.81
CA LEU A 44 57.63 -4.22 -18.49
C LEU A 44 58.14 -5.67 -18.56
N THR A 45 58.79 -6.09 -17.47
CA THR A 45 59.09 -7.51 -17.23
C THR A 45 58.12 -8.01 -16.15
N VAL A 46 57.46 -9.16 -16.44
CA VAL A 46 56.63 -9.90 -15.49
C VAL A 46 57.51 -10.99 -14.86
N ASP A 47 57.57 -11.01 -13.55
CA ASP A 47 58.02 -12.18 -12.75
C ASP A 47 56.78 -12.91 -12.29
N TRP A 48 56.56 -14.14 -12.74
CA TRP A 48 55.37 -14.94 -12.47
C TRP A 48 55.34 -15.57 -11.07
N GLY A 49 56.48 -15.49 -10.34
CA GLY A 49 56.58 -16.02 -8.99
C GLY A 49 56.84 -17.52 -8.88
N ASP A 50 57.02 -18.20 -10.01
CA ASP A 50 57.43 -19.62 -10.11
C ASP A 50 58.88 -19.79 -10.54
N GLY A 51 59.63 -18.68 -10.67
CA GLY A 51 61.01 -18.60 -11.13
C GLY A 51 61.11 -18.32 -12.63
N SER A 52 60.02 -18.17 -13.33
CA SER A 52 59.97 -17.74 -14.76
C SER A 52 59.64 -16.25 -14.87
N SER A 53 60.04 -15.65 -16.02
CA SER A 53 59.75 -14.25 -16.33
C SER A 53 59.61 -14.02 -17.82
N ASP A 54 58.78 -13.03 -18.20
CA ASP A 54 58.57 -12.63 -19.57
C ASP A 54 58.69 -11.11 -19.75
N VAL A 55 59.13 -10.68 -20.93
CA VAL A 55 59.17 -9.27 -21.32
C VAL A 55 57.93 -8.95 -22.16
N ILE A 56 57.13 -8.00 -21.66
CA ILE A 56 55.89 -7.58 -22.33
C ILE A 56 56.07 -6.19 -22.91
N THR A 57 55.93 -6.07 -24.22
CA THR A 57 56.03 -4.80 -24.96
C THR A 57 54.76 -4.48 -25.76
N SER A 58 53.75 -5.34 -25.70
CA SER A 58 52.47 -5.15 -26.37
C SER A 58 51.32 -5.75 -25.54
N SER A 59 50.17 -5.09 -25.54
CA SER A 59 48.95 -5.53 -24.84
C SER A 59 48.26 -6.77 -25.46
N ASN A 60 48.79 -7.37 -26.49
CA ASN A 60 48.23 -8.54 -27.18
C ASN A 60 49.27 -9.67 -27.42
N GLN A 61 50.32 -9.73 -26.62
CA GLN A 61 51.32 -10.80 -26.69
C GLN A 61 50.79 -12.11 -26.08
N SER A 62 51.26 -13.25 -26.59
CA SER A 62 50.93 -14.59 -26.10
C SER A 62 51.42 -14.82 -24.65
N GLU A 63 52.54 -14.20 -24.30
CA GLU A 63 53.20 -14.24 -23.01
C GLU A 63 52.40 -13.57 -21.88
N LEU A 64 51.28 -12.89 -22.22
CA LEU A 64 50.31 -12.40 -21.23
C LEU A 64 49.50 -13.52 -20.54
N THR A 65 49.47 -14.71 -21.17
CA THR A 65 48.88 -15.91 -20.58
C THR A 65 50.00 -16.83 -20.11
N HIS A 66 50.12 -16.98 -18.78
CA HIS A 66 51.12 -17.85 -18.18
C HIS A 66 50.50 -19.16 -17.67
N VAL A 67 51.19 -20.30 -17.94
CA VAL A 67 50.75 -21.62 -17.48
C VAL A 67 51.77 -22.13 -16.46
N TYR A 68 51.31 -22.29 -15.21
CA TYR A 68 52.09 -22.78 -14.10
C TYR A 68 52.25 -24.29 -14.13
N ALA A 69 53.39 -24.81 -13.73
CA ALA A 69 53.64 -26.25 -13.68
C ALA A 69 52.72 -26.98 -12.64
N THR A 70 52.26 -26.26 -11.63
CA THR A 70 51.27 -26.69 -10.62
C THR A 70 50.31 -25.55 -10.32
N SER A 71 49.03 -25.89 -10.14
CA SER A 71 48.06 -24.90 -9.69
C SER A 71 48.35 -24.52 -8.21
N GLY A 72 48.12 -23.24 -7.86
CA GLY A 72 48.36 -22.73 -6.51
C GLY A 72 48.45 -21.22 -6.43
N THR A 73 49.02 -20.76 -5.32
CA THR A 73 49.15 -19.32 -5.01
C THR A 73 50.57 -18.85 -5.41
N TYR A 74 50.64 -17.74 -6.14
CA TYR A 74 51.87 -17.13 -6.63
C TYR A 74 51.90 -15.64 -6.39
N GLN A 75 53.05 -15.06 -6.12
CA GLN A 75 53.24 -13.61 -6.07
C GLN A 75 53.80 -13.13 -7.42
N VAL A 76 53.02 -12.41 -8.19
CA VAL A 76 53.37 -11.85 -9.47
C VAL A 76 53.87 -10.42 -9.29
N SER A 77 55.01 -10.08 -9.92
CA SER A 77 55.60 -8.75 -9.88
C SER A 77 55.77 -8.16 -11.29
N LEU A 78 55.42 -6.86 -11.42
CA LEU A 78 55.57 -6.11 -12.67
C LEU A 78 56.62 -5.03 -12.52
N ASP A 79 57.70 -5.11 -13.30
CA ASP A 79 58.82 -4.15 -13.33
C ASP A 79 58.82 -3.39 -14.65
N GLY A 80 58.39 -2.14 -14.65
CA GLY A 80 58.30 -1.30 -15.87
C GLY A 80 57.06 -0.42 -15.86
N SER A 81 56.54 -0.07 -17.02
CA SER A 81 55.39 0.84 -17.19
C SER A 81 54.23 0.21 -17.94
N PHE A 82 53.03 0.57 -17.47
CA PHE A 82 51.76 0.22 -18.12
C PHE A 82 50.69 1.29 -17.81
N ASP A 83 49.74 1.50 -18.73
CA ASP A 83 48.68 2.50 -18.56
C ASP A 83 47.55 2.02 -17.67
N SER A 84 47.19 0.72 -17.72
CA SER A 84 46.12 0.13 -16.90
C SER A 84 46.17 -1.40 -16.96
N LEU A 85 45.69 -2.02 -15.88
CA LEU A 85 45.36 -3.46 -15.80
C LEU A 85 43.85 -3.66 -15.87
N LYS A 86 43.40 -4.83 -16.34
CA LYS A 86 41.99 -5.20 -16.45
C LYS A 86 41.77 -6.67 -16.08
N PHE A 87 41.33 -6.93 -14.84
CA PHE A 87 41.09 -8.30 -14.38
C PHE A 87 39.66 -8.81 -14.65
N TYR A 88 38.73 -7.93 -15.00
CA TYR A 88 37.28 -8.21 -15.00
C TYR A 88 36.81 -9.25 -16.04
N GLN A 89 37.64 -9.64 -17.00
CA GLN A 89 37.19 -10.50 -18.11
C GLN A 89 37.24 -11.98 -17.77
N ASN A 90 38.38 -12.50 -17.32
CA ASN A 90 38.55 -13.94 -17.09
C ASN A 90 38.99 -14.28 -15.66
N ASP A 91 40.08 -13.69 -15.17
CA ASP A 91 40.77 -14.10 -13.93
C ASP A 91 40.57 -13.16 -12.75
N ALA A 92 39.45 -12.39 -12.74
CA ALA A 92 39.12 -11.47 -11.66
C ALA A 92 39.11 -12.17 -10.27
N ALA A 93 38.55 -13.38 -10.18
CA ALA A 93 38.52 -14.11 -8.93
C ALA A 93 39.87 -14.71 -8.50
N LYS A 94 40.84 -14.82 -9.42
CA LYS A 94 42.20 -15.31 -9.12
C LYS A 94 43.08 -14.28 -8.44
N LEU A 95 42.74 -12.98 -8.52
CA LEU A 95 43.45 -11.92 -7.78
C LEU A 95 43.08 -11.97 -6.31
N MET A 96 44.05 -12.34 -5.47
CA MET A 96 43.86 -12.50 -4.00
C MET A 96 44.25 -11.26 -3.21
N SER A 97 45.30 -10.53 -3.64
CA SER A 97 45.67 -9.28 -2.99
C SER A 97 46.47 -8.36 -3.93
N ILE A 98 46.39 -7.06 -3.63
CA ILE A 98 47.44 -6.10 -4.03
C ILE A 98 48.41 -5.99 -2.89
N ASP A 99 49.66 -6.33 -3.14
CA ASP A 99 50.72 -6.37 -2.09
C ASP A 99 51.59 -5.10 -2.10
N ASN A 100 51.72 -4.45 -3.26
CA ASN A 100 52.45 -3.19 -3.44
C ASN A 100 51.94 -2.48 -4.71
N TRP A 101 51.72 -1.17 -4.63
CA TRP A 101 51.32 -0.36 -5.80
C TRP A 101 52.52 0.03 -6.70
N GLY A 102 53.70 0.19 -6.08
CA GLY A 102 54.91 0.59 -6.83
C GLY A 102 54.87 2.00 -7.36
N ASN A 103 55.68 2.25 -8.38
CA ASN A 103 55.84 3.57 -8.97
C ASN A 103 55.14 3.74 -10.33
N ASN A 104 54.29 2.78 -10.71
CA ASN A 104 53.62 2.87 -12.00
C ASN A 104 52.57 3.99 -12.00
N LYS A 105 52.54 4.79 -13.04
CA LYS A 105 51.53 5.86 -13.24
C LYS A 105 50.37 5.34 -14.06
N TRP A 106 49.24 5.26 -13.41
CA TRP A 106 47.99 4.81 -14.02
C TRP A 106 47.37 5.93 -14.86
N GLN A 107 47.00 5.67 -16.10
CA GLN A 107 46.35 6.65 -16.99
C GLN A 107 44.80 6.47 -17.00
N THR A 108 44.33 5.23 -16.83
CA THR A 108 42.90 4.94 -16.69
C THR A 108 42.68 3.81 -15.71
N GLY A 109 41.65 3.95 -14.89
CA GLY A 109 41.21 2.94 -13.90
C GLY A 109 39.92 2.22 -14.30
N ILE A 110 39.38 2.48 -15.50
CA ILE A 110 38.09 1.94 -15.92
C ILE A 110 38.09 0.42 -15.78
N SER A 111 37.27 -0.09 -14.82
CA SER A 111 37.08 -1.53 -14.56
C SER A 111 38.37 -2.32 -14.22
N SER A 112 39.43 -1.68 -13.75
CA SER A 112 40.74 -2.36 -13.58
C SER A 112 40.63 -3.58 -12.66
N PHE A 113 39.98 -3.47 -11.52
CA PHE A 113 39.79 -4.54 -10.54
C PHE A 113 38.31 -4.96 -10.40
N ARG A 114 37.48 -4.65 -11.38
CA ARG A 114 36.05 -4.97 -11.31
C ARG A 114 35.83 -6.47 -11.10
N ASN A 115 34.99 -6.81 -10.10
CA ASN A 115 34.64 -8.18 -9.71
C ASN A 115 35.82 -9.05 -9.21
N CYS A 116 36.93 -8.42 -8.75
CA CYS A 116 38.00 -9.14 -8.04
C CYS A 116 37.49 -9.50 -6.64
N VAL A 117 36.58 -10.48 -6.58
CA VAL A 117 35.79 -10.81 -5.37
C VAL A 117 36.63 -11.34 -4.21
N ASN A 118 37.84 -11.85 -4.48
CA ASN A 118 38.78 -12.39 -3.49
C ASN A 118 39.90 -11.41 -3.13
N MET A 119 39.94 -10.23 -3.76
CA MET A 119 41.04 -9.28 -3.61
C MET A 119 40.99 -8.57 -2.27
N VAL A 120 42.03 -8.73 -1.45
CA VAL A 120 42.26 -7.96 -0.21
C VAL A 120 43.34 -6.90 -0.41
N ALA A 121 43.33 -5.86 0.45
CA ALA A 121 44.38 -4.88 0.51
C ALA A 121 45.53 -5.39 1.45
N ASN A 122 46.72 -5.61 0.90
CA ASN A 122 47.88 -6.07 1.65
C ASN A 122 49.09 -5.14 1.46
N TYR A 123 48.85 -3.94 0.95
CA TYR A 123 49.86 -2.92 0.66
C TYR A 123 50.10 -1.96 1.82
N SER A 124 51.27 -1.34 1.81
CA SER A 124 51.61 -0.26 2.72
C SER A 124 52.03 1.05 2.02
N ASP A 125 52.04 1.05 0.69
CA ASP A 125 52.28 2.20 -0.18
C ASP A 125 50.95 2.72 -0.77
N SER A 126 51.00 3.79 -1.54
CA SER A 126 49.86 4.39 -2.23
C SER A 126 50.04 4.32 -3.74
N PRO A 127 48.95 4.14 -4.51
CA PRO A 127 49.03 4.19 -5.96
C PRO A 127 49.37 5.59 -6.46
N ASP A 128 50.14 5.68 -7.58
CA ASP A 128 50.29 6.93 -8.31
C ASP A 128 49.19 7.04 -9.37
N PHE A 129 48.13 7.77 -9.03
CA PHE A 129 46.97 8.07 -9.88
C PHE A 129 47.01 9.48 -10.46
N SER A 130 48.22 10.16 -10.42
CA SER A 130 48.36 11.56 -10.88
C SER A 130 48.03 11.77 -12.35
N GLU A 131 48.10 10.70 -13.17
CA GLU A 131 47.76 10.76 -14.61
C GLU A 131 46.39 10.10 -14.91
N ILE A 132 45.66 9.62 -13.91
CA ILE A 132 44.40 8.91 -14.15
C ILE A 132 43.30 9.89 -14.58
N THR A 133 42.62 9.57 -15.69
CA THR A 133 41.54 10.43 -16.23
C THR A 133 40.13 9.92 -15.87
N ASN A 134 40.01 8.62 -15.55
CA ASN A 134 38.70 8.01 -15.24
C ASN A 134 38.86 6.77 -14.36
N MET A 135 38.09 6.71 -13.25
CA MET A 135 38.06 5.58 -12.30
C MET A 135 36.72 4.84 -12.29
N THR A 136 35.92 4.99 -13.34
CA THR A 136 34.61 4.32 -13.43
C THR A 136 34.76 2.81 -13.20
N THR A 137 33.99 2.30 -12.20
CA THR A 137 33.94 0.88 -11.78
C THR A 137 35.30 0.25 -11.42
N MET A 138 36.31 1.05 -11.00
CA MET A 138 37.66 0.55 -10.81
C MET A 138 37.72 -0.63 -9.83
N PHE A 139 37.06 -0.53 -8.68
CA PHE A 139 36.96 -1.58 -7.64
C PHE A 139 35.55 -2.16 -7.53
N TYR A 140 34.66 -1.93 -8.50
CA TYR A 140 33.27 -2.38 -8.43
C TYR A 140 33.17 -3.89 -8.23
N GLY A 141 32.45 -4.32 -7.18
CA GLY A 141 32.24 -5.75 -6.90
C GLY A 141 33.44 -6.46 -6.27
N CYS A 142 34.41 -5.71 -5.70
CA CYS A 142 35.47 -6.27 -4.86
C CYS A 142 34.93 -6.54 -3.46
N THR A 143 34.19 -7.61 -3.28
CA THR A 143 33.33 -7.85 -2.12
C THR A 143 34.07 -8.00 -0.80
N VAL A 144 35.34 -8.43 -0.81
CA VAL A 144 36.17 -8.57 0.38
C VAL A 144 37.23 -7.47 0.55
N PHE A 145 37.27 -6.51 -0.39
CA PHE A 145 38.24 -5.43 -0.35
C PHE A 145 37.98 -4.49 0.83
N ASP A 146 38.97 -4.35 1.72
CA ASP A 146 38.98 -3.35 2.81
C ASP A 146 40.39 -2.78 2.97
N GLY A 147 40.64 -1.66 2.29
CA GLY A 147 41.95 -1.00 2.32
C GLY A 147 41.84 0.51 2.33
N ALA A 148 42.53 1.15 3.26
CA ALA A 148 42.67 2.60 3.25
C ALA A 148 43.39 3.05 1.97
N LEU A 149 42.82 4.04 1.28
CA LEU A 149 43.37 4.61 0.05
C LEU A 149 43.51 6.12 0.20
N THR A 150 44.72 6.59 -0.04
CA THR A 150 44.99 8.02 -0.30
C THR A 150 45.41 8.16 -1.75
N ILE A 151 44.61 8.84 -2.54
CA ILE A 151 44.78 8.95 -4.00
C ILE A 151 44.80 10.39 -4.45
N ASP A 152 45.70 10.71 -5.36
CA ASP A 152 45.83 12.01 -5.98
C ASP A 152 45.34 11.94 -7.44
N ILE A 153 44.30 12.71 -7.81
CA ILE A 153 43.61 12.57 -9.09
C ILE A 153 43.36 13.89 -9.87
N PRO A 154 44.39 14.68 -10.12
CA PRO A 154 44.23 16.00 -10.72
C PRO A 154 43.57 16.01 -12.11
N LEU A 155 43.56 14.89 -12.81
CA LEU A 155 43.02 14.78 -14.19
C LEU A 155 41.71 13.99 -14.25
N CYS A 156 41.29 13.37 -13.15
CA CYS A 156 40.14 12.44 -13.13
C CYS A 156 38.80 13.18 -13.23
N SER A 157 37.98 12.80 -14.18
CA SER A 157 36.65 13.38 -14.38
C SER A 157 35.50 12.51 -13.82
N SER A 158 35.75 11.23 -13.50
CA SER A 158 34.68 10.32 -13.06
C SER A 158 35.11 9.37 -11.96
N LEU A 159 34.36 9.39 -10.85
CA LEU A 159 34.40 8.43 -9.77
C LEU A 159 33.17 7.51 -9.77
N GLN A 160 32.49 7.39 -10.91
CA GLN A 160 31.26 6.60 -11.04
C GLN A 160 31.51 5.15 -10.62
N GLN A 161 30.72 4.66 -9.64
CA GLN A 161 30.75 3.27 -9.16
C GLN A 161 32.14 2.75 -8.75
N THR A 162 33.07 3.66 -8.39
CA THR A 162 34.48 3.29 -8.12
C THR A 162 34.59 2.17 -7.10
N PHE A 163 33.82 2.24 -6.00
CA PHE A 163 33.77 1.25 -4.93
C PHE A 163 32.41 0.57 -4.80
N GLY A 164 31.54 0.67 -5.81
CA GLY A 164 30.22 0.03 -5.74
C GLY A 164 30.31 -1.47 -5.47
N LEU A 165 29.45 -2.01 -4.61
CA LEU A 165 29.44 -3.44 -4.20
C LEU A 165 30.75 -3.91 -3.51
N CYS A 166 31.52 -3.01 -2.88
CA CYS A 166 32.62 -3.38 -1.99
C CYS A 166 32.04 -3.63 -0.60
N GLU A 167 31.43 -4.78 -0.39
CA GLU A 167 30.62 -5.10 0.80
C GLU A 167 31.41 -5.04 2.11
N ALA A 168 32.70 -5.45 2.08
CA ALA A 168 33.59 -5.44 3.22
C ALA A 168 34.26 -4.09 3.50
N LEU A 169 34.22 -3.14 2.54
CA LEU A 169 34.95 -1.87 2.65
C LEU A 169 34.53 -1.10 3.89
N ASN A 170 35.48 -0.81 4.78
CA ASN A 170 35.27 -0.01 5.99
C ASN A 170 36.53 0.80 6.40
N SER A 171 37.46 0.98 5.49
CA SER A 171 38.67 1.78 5.66
C SER A 171 38.51 3.18 5.05
N ASP A 172 39.27 4.16 5.58
CA ASP A 172 39.19 5.57 5.15
C ASP A 172 39.62 5.75 3.70
N ILE A 173 38.85 6.57 2.96
CA ILE A 173 39.15 6.95 1.57
C ILE A 173 39.43 8.45 1.52
N THR A 174 40.65 8.80 1.13
CA THR A 174 41.09 10.20 0.94
C THR A 174 41.44 10.47 -0.51
N ILE A 175 40.78 11.47 -1.09
CA ILE A 175 40.95 11.86 -2.49
C ILE A 175 41.42 13.32 -2.52
N THR A 176 42.57 13.56 -3.15
CA THR A 176 43.16 14.90 -3.28
C THR A 176 43.17 15.37 -4.76
N ASN A 177 43.27 16.70 -4.95
CA ASN A 177 43.30 17.34 -6.26
C ASN A 177 42.13 16.94 -7.19
N SER A 178 40.90 16.85 -6.62
CA SER A 178 39.69 16.32 -7.27
C SER A 178 38.86 17.35 -8.04
N SER A 179 39.42 18.55 -8.35
CA SER A 179 38.67 19.65 -8.96
C SER A 179 38.10 19.35 -10.38
N ASN A 180 38.61 18.33 -11.06
CA ASN A 180 38.08 17.90 -12.36
C ASN A 180 36.96 16.87 -12.29
N VAL A 181 36.61 16.38 -11.09
CA VAL A 181 35.58 15.35 -10.91
C VAL A 181 34.20 15.98 -11.16
N LEU A 182 33.46 15.37 -12.10
CA LEU A 182 32.12 15.79 -12.50
C LEU A 182 31.02 14.89 -11.91
N THR A 183 31.35 13.66 -11.52
CA THR A 183 30.36 12.69 -11.04
C THR A 183 30.91 11.74 -9.98
N THR A 184 30.11 11.55 -8.92
CA THR A 184 30.29 10.53 -7.90
C THR A 184 29.14 9.51 -7.91
N TYR A 185 28.48 9.34 -9.07
CA TYR A 185 27.34 8.43 -9.25
C TYR A 185 27.64 7.04 -8.69
N GLN A 186 26.83 6.57 -7.73
CA GLN A 186 26.95 5.26 -7.08
C GLN A 186 28.33 4.92 -6.53
N MET A 187 29.17 5.90 -6.16
CA MET A 187 30.58 5.70 -5.81
C MET A 187 30.76 4.63 -4.73
N PHE A 188 29.91 4.60 -3.71
CA PHE A 188 29.92 3.63 -2.61
C PHE A 188 28.64 2.80 -2.54
N ALA A 189 27.83 2.76 -3.58
CA ALA A 189 26.53 2.08 -3.55
C ALA A 189 26.70 0.58 -3.18
N ASN A 190 25.85 0.10 -2.24
CA ASN A 190 25.89 -1.28 -1.73
C ASN A 190 27.20 -1.67 -1.00
N CYS A 191 27.83 -0.74 -0.32
CA CYS A 191 28.92 -1.02 0.61
C CYS A 191 28.36 -1.18 2.03
N ASP A 192 27.79 -2.34 2.34
CA ASP A 192 26.96 -2.55 3.53
C ASP A 192 27.69 -2.30 4.86
N LEU A 193 28.99 -2.65 4.96
CA LEU A 193 29.80 -2.45 6.17
C LEU A 193 30.42 -1.06 6.26
N PHE A 194 30.33 -0.24 5.20
CA PHE A 194 31.04 1.02 5.13
C PHE A 194 30.59 2.01 6.19
N ASN A 195 31.49 2.37 7.10
CA ASN A 195 31.32 3.40 8.14
C ASN A 195 32.64 4.13 8.43
N ALA A 196 33.48 4.30 7.42
CA ALA A 196 34.76 5.03 7.50
C ALA A 196 34.63 6.47 6.98
N ASN A 197 35.68 7.27 7.13
CA ASN A 197 35.67 8.65 6.66
C ASN A 197 35.88 8.70 5.14
N VAL A 198 35.14 9.59 4.48
CA VAL A 198 35.35 9.95 3.08
C VAL A 198 35.78 11.41 3.03
N SER A 199 36.98 11.66 2.55
CA SER A 199 37.51 13.00 2.30
C SER A 199 37.77 13.19 0.81
N ILE A 200 37.05 14.09 0.16
CA ILE A 200 37.26 14.51 -1.23
C ILE A 200 37.61 15.98 -1.18
N SER A 201 38.82 16.35 -1.60
CA SER A 201 39.38 17.68 -1.36
C SER A 201 38.60 18.82 -2.06
N ASP A 202 38.02 18.53 -3.21
CA ASP A 202 37.24 19.49 -3.99
C ASP A 202 36.10 18.75 -4.74
N THR A 203 34.87 19.17 -4.47
CA THR A 203 33.67 18.66 -5.13
C THR A 203 32.87 19.78 -5.83
N SER A 204 33.46 20.98 -5.97
CA SER A 204 32.80 22.16 -6.50
C SER A 204 32.28 22.04 -7.95
N ASN A 205 32.89 21.12 -8.73
CA ASN A 205 32.48 20.84 -10.11
C ASN A 205 31.60 19.58 -10.25
N VAL A 206 31.31 18.88 -9.13
CA VAL A 206 30.47 17.69 -9.18
C VAL A 206 29.02 18.07 -9.48
N THR A 207 28.48 17.57 -10.56
CA THR A 207 27.09 17.88 -11.00
C THR A 207 26.07 16.82 -10.51
N THR A 208 26.52 15.62 -10.16
CA THR A 208 25.63 14.56 -9.65
C THR A 208 26.27 13.74 -8.54
N MET A 209 25.51 13.59 -7.45
CA MET A 209 25.81 12.69 -6.32
C MET A 209 24.72 11.58 -6.21
N ASP A 210 24.07 11.26 -7.34
CA ASP A 210 23.02 10.25 -7.44
C ASP A 210 23.49 8.92 -6.87
N ARG A 211 22.77 8.38 -5.87
CA ARG A 211 23.02 7.11 -5.19
C ARG A 211 24.43 6.95 -4.59
N MET A 212 25.14 8.03 -4.28
CA MET A 212 26.56 7.97 -3.85
C MET A 212 26.77 6.97 -2.70
N PHE A 213 25.87 6.93 -1.71
CA PHE A 213 25.90 6.03 -0.56
C PHE A 213 24.68 5.09 -0.51
N GLU A 214 23.95 4.89 -1.61
CA GLU A 214 22.77 4.03 -1.59
C GLU A 214 23.10 2.66 -1.00
N ARG A 215 22.34 2.23 0.04
CA ARG A 215 22.51 0.96 0.74
C ARG A 215 23.85 0.78 1.48
N CYS A 216 24.48 1.86 1.88
CA CYS A 216 25.56 1.80 2.89
C CYS A 216 24.89 1.72 4.27
N THR A 217 24.43 0.52 4.65
CA THR A 217 23.54 0.33 5.81
C THR A 217 24.15 0.78 7.13
N ASN A 218 25.48 0.65 7.28
CA ASN A 218 26.22 1.04 8.48
C ASN A 218 26.73 2.49 8.46
N PHE A 219 26.63 3.17 7.32
CA PHE A 219 27.24 4.50 7.18
C PHE A 219 26.60 5.54 8.11
N ASN A 220 27.45 6.15 8.96
CA ASN A 220 27.06 7.19 9.91
C ASN A 220 28.22 8.18 10.18
N LYS A 221 28.93 8.62 9.14
CA LYS A 221 29.99 9.62 9.24
C LYS A 221 29.55 10.96 8.68
N PRO A 222 30.07 12.07 9.23
CA PRO A 222 29.85 13.39 8.64
C PRO A 222 30.35 13.45 7.19
N VAL A 223 29.62 14.16 6.35
CA VAL A 223 30.02 14.45 4.96
C VAL A 223 30.04 15.97 4.76
N ASN A 224 31.16 16.49 4.29
CA ASN A 224 31.40 17.93 4.10
C ASN A 224 31.81 18.18 2.64
N PHE A 225 30.86 17.97 1.73
CA PHE A 225 31.07 18.20 0.29
C PHE A 225 30.64 19.61 -0.09
N ASP A 226 31.36 20.25 -0.99
CA ASP A 226 30.84 21.37 -1.75
C ASP A 226 29.82 20.85 -2.74
N THR A 227 28.58 21.25 -2.56
CA THR A 227 27.43 20.79 -3.38
C THR A 227 26.88 21.87 -4.30
N SER A 228 27.60 23.00 -4.42
CA SER A 228 27.13 24.20 -5.14
C SER A 228 26.83 23.98 -6.64
N SER A 229 27.47 22.98 -7.29
CA SER A 229 27.19 22.62 -8.68
C SER A 229 26.27 21.42 -8.83
N VAL A 230 25.86 20.76 -7.73
CA VAL A 230 25.08 19.53 -7.79
C VAL A 230 23.65 19.81 -8.24
N THR A 231 23.21 19.11 -9.27
CA THR A 231 21.84 19.18 -9.79
C THR A 231 20.99 17.97 -9.41
N ASN A 232 21.61 16.83 -9.05
CA ASN A 232 20.92 15.58 -8.78
C ASN A 232 21.48 14.88 -7.53
N MET A 233 20.60 14.73 -6.50
CA MET A 233 20.87 14.02 -5.25
C MET A 233 19.93 12.81 -5.08
N PHE A 234 19.41 12.25 -6.18
CA PHE A 234 18.51 11.10 -6.16
C PHE A 234 19.10 9.95 -5.36
N ARG A 235 18.38 9.47 -4.33
CA ARG A 235 18.79 8.35 -3.47
C ARG A 235 20.17 8.44 -2.84
N MET A 236 20.76 9.64 -2.69
CA MET A 236 22.14 9.81 -2.22
C MET A 236 22.44 9.02 -0.95
N PHE A 237 21.51 8.98 0.02
CA PHE A 237 21.61 8.23 1.27
C PHE A 237 20.48 7.19 1.43
N SER A 238 19.80 6.80 0.34
CA SER A 238 18.70 5.83 0.44
C SER A 238 19.19 4.51 1.03
N ARG A 239 18.45 3.98 2.01
CA ARG A 239 18.76 2.75 2.74
C ARG A 239 20.07 2.78 3.57
N CYS A 240 20.56 3.96 3.92
CA CYS A 240 21.60 4.12 4.94
C CYS A 240 20.94 4.07 6.33
N THR A 241 20.56 2.89 6.78
CA THR A 241 19.66 2.71 7.93
C THR A 241 20.22 3.29 9.22
N ASN A 242 21.54 3.34 9.38
CA ASN A 242 22.23 3.89 10.56
C ASN A 242 22.58 5.39 10.42
N PHE A 243 22.35 5.99 9.25
CA PHE A 243 22.74 7.38 9.02
C PHE A 243 21.92 8.34 9.89
N ASN A 244 22.62 9.12 10.71
CA ASN A 244 22.04 10.12 11.60
C ASN A 244 22.98 11.32 11.82
N GLN A 245 23.60 11.82 10.75
CA GLN A 245 24.46 13.01 10.81
C GLN A 245 23.71 14.24 10.30
N SER A 246 24.02 15.39 10.87
CA SER A 246 23.52 16.67 10.37
C SER A 246 24.10 16.96 8.99
N LEU A 247 23.28 17.47 8.09
CA LEU A 247 23.70 17.88 6.76
C LEU A 247 23.51 19.39 6.57
N THR A 248 24.52 20.03 5.97
CA THR A 248 24.48 21.43 5.56
C THR A 248 24.96 21.50 4.11
N PHE A 249 24.05 21.38 3.16
CA PHE A 249 24.36 21.37 1.73
C PHE A 249 23.92 22.68 1.08
N ASP A 250 24.70 23.18 0.15
CA ASP A 250 24.21 24.12 -0.84
C ASP A 250 23.37 23.38 -1.86
N THR A 251 22.09 23.69 -1.92
CA THR A 251 21.12 23.02 -2.77
C THR A 251 20.54 23.96 -3.84
N SER A 252 21.13 25.14 -4.03
CA SER A 252 20.63 26.18 -4.92
C SER A 252 20.50 25.73 -6.39
N ASN A 253 21.30 24.77 -6.85
CA ASN A 253 21.24 24.20 -8.18
C ASN A 253 20.54 22.83 -8.26
N VAL A 254 20.11 22.28 -7.12
CA VAL A 254 19.53 20.93 -7.08
C VAL A 254 18.11 20.92 -7.65
N LEU A 255 17.88 20.05 -8.62
CA LEU A 255 16.57 19.81 -9.25
C LEU A 255 15.86 18.59 -8.70
N ASN A 256 16.60 17.55 -8.26
CA ASN A 256 16.05 16.27 -7.88
C ASN A 256 16.59 15.78 -6.52
N MET A 257 15.68 15.68 -5.53
CA MET A 257 15.95 15.11 -4.19
C MET A 257 15.10 13.84 -3.93
N SER A 258 14.57 13.22 -4.98
CA SER A 258 13.70 12.06 -4.81
C SER A 258 14.40 10.93 -4.06
N SER A 259 13.71 10.33 -3.09
CA SER A 259 14.17 9.20 -2.27
C SER A 259 15.52 9.44 -1.55
N MET A 260 15.96 10.70 -1.36
CA MET A 260 17.31 11.00 -0.83
C MET A 260 17.60 10.28 0.48
N PHE A 261 16.60 10.19 1.37
CA PHE A 261 16.68 9.54 2.67
C PHE A 261 15.69 8.39 2.82
N GLU A 262 15.24 7.81 1.73
CA GLU A 262 14.28 6.70 1.76
C GLU A 262 14.84 5.50 2.54
N TYR A 263 14.07 4.94 3.50
CA TYR A 263 14.46 3.83 4.39
C TYR A 263 15.63 4.13 5.36
N ASN A 264 15.81 5.37 5.77
CA ASN A 264 16.80 5.76 6.80
C ASN A 264 16.15 5.74 8.19
N SER A 265 15.99 4.55 8.76
CA SER A 265 15.19 4.34 9.98
C SER A 265 15.72 5.10 11.20
N ASN A 266 17.03 5.34 11.30
CA ASN A 266 17.66 6.04 12.43
C ASN A 266 17.83 7.55 12.22
N LEU A 267 17.52 8.07 11.01
CA LEU A 267 17.68 9.49 10.72
C LEU A 267 16.77 10.34 11.61
N ASN A 268 17.38 11.22 12.41
CA ASN A 268 16.69 12.25 13.17
C ASN A 268 17.59 13.47 13.47
N SER A 269 18.67 13.65 12.72
CA SER A 269 19.53 14.84 12.79
C SER A 269 19.03 15.94 11.87
N ALA A 270 19.46 17.17 12.13
CA ALA A 270 19.02 18.37 11.37
C ALA A 270 19.45 18.30 9.91
N ILE A 271 18.55 18.67 9.03
CA ILE A 271 18.74 18.81 7.58
C ILE A 271 18.66 20.30 7.26
N ASN A 272 19.79 20.94 7.01
CA ASN A 272 19.91 22.36 6.74
C ASN A 272 20.36 22.59 5.29
N PHE A 273 19.40 22.70 4.38
CA PHE A 273 19.65 23.02 2.98
C PHE A 273 19.59 24.54 2.78
N SER A 274 20.53 25.09 1.99
CA SER A 274 20.66 26.55 1.84
C SER A 274 19.49 27.15 1.07
N ASP A 275 19.07 26.49 -0.01
CA ASP A 275 18.01 26.92 -0.91
C ASP A 275 17.42 25.69 -1.62
N THR A 276 16.10 25.57 -1.65
CA THR A 276 15.39 24.51 -2.35
C THR A 276 14.44 25.01 -3.43
N SER A 277 14.53 26.31 -3.78
CA SER A 277 13.61 26.97 -4.72
C SER A 277 13.64 26.41 -6.15
N ASN A 278 14.74 25.78 -6.56
CA ASN A 278 14.89 25.13 -7.86
C ASN A 278 14.48 23.63 -7.86
N VAL A 279 14.22 23.05 -6.69
CA VAL A 279 13.89 21.62 -6.59
C VAL A 279 12.53 21.34 -7.21
N THR A 280 12.49 20.45 -8.19
CA THR A 280 11.26 20.08 -8.90
C THR A 280 10.62 18.79 -8.36
N THR A 281 11.37 17.95 -7.67
CA THR A 281 10.83 16.70 -7.13
C THR A 281 11.46 16.31 -5.79
N MET A 282 10.58 15.98 -4.84
CA MET A 282 10.88 15.42 -3.51
C MET A 282 10.15 14.09 -3.30
N LEU A 283 9.85 13.37 -4.40
CA LEU A 283 9.18 12.07 -4.38
C LEU A 283 9.85 11.13 -3.37
N SER A 284 9.08 10.61 -2.39
CA SER A 284 9.54 9.64 -1.39
C SER A 284 10.78 10.06 -0.60
N MET A 285 11.07 11.37 -0.46
CA MET A 285 12.34 11.87 0.08
C MET A 285 12.69 11.27 1.45
N PHE A 286 11.72 11.15 2.36
CA PHE A 286 11.89 10.59 3.71
C PHE A 286 11.10 9.28 3.90
N ARG A 287 10.57 8.69 2.85
CA ARG A 287 9.73 7.48 2.97
C ARG A 287 10.41 6.39 3.79
N ASN A 288 9.69 5.81 4.79
CA ASN A 288 10.20 4.80 5.73
C ASN A 288 11.38 5.28 6.63
N SER A 289 11.61 6.58 6.77
CA SER A 289 12.52 7.14 7.78
C SER A 289 11.77 7.26 9.11
N THR A 290 11.60 6.13 9.78
CA THR A 290 10.65 5.95 10.89
C THR A 290 10.89 6.83 12.10
N ASN A 291 12.14 7.19 12.39
CA ASN A 291 12.50 8.05 13.52
C ASN A 291 12.58 9.54 13.16
N PHE A 292 12.43 9.88 11.87
CA PHE A 292 12.61 11.27 11.43
C PHE A 292 11.53 12.18 12.03
N ASN A 293 11.97 13.20 12.75
CA ASN A 293 11.11 14.21 13.39
C ASN A 293 11.80 15.57 13.54
N GLN A 294 12.50 16.03 12.49
CA GLN A 294 13.17 17.34 12.50
C GLN A 294 12.37 18.37 11.70
N PRO A 295 12.40 19.65 12.10
CA PRO A 295 11.78 20.72 11.35
C PRO A 295 12.45 20.88 9.97
N LEU A 296 11.65 21.22 8.97
CA LEU A 296 12.10 21.47 7.60
C LEU A 296 11.67 22.86 7.15
N ASN A 297 12.63 23.64 6.63
CA ASN A 297 12.41 25.01 6.12
C ASN A 297 12.66 25.03 4.60
N PHE A 298 12.00 24.12 3.87
CA PHE A 298 12.16 24.04 2.43
C PHE A 298 11.28 25.06 1.71
N ASP A 299 11.81 25.74 0.71
CA ASP A 299 10.99 26.37 -0.32
C ASP A 299 10.50 25.26 -1.26
N THR A 300 9.19 25.11 -1.35
CA THR A 300 8.55 24.06 -2.15
C THR A 300 7.76 24.61 -3.33
N SER A 301 7.90 25.90 -3.64
CA SER A 301 7.12 26.60 -4.67
C SER A 301 7.32 26.04 -6.08
N SER A 302 8.49 25.45 -6.37
CA SER A 302 8.80 24.79 -7.65
C SER A 302 8.58 23.27 -7.66
N VAL A 303 8.23 22.66 -6.51
CA VAL A 303 8.13 21.21 -6.39
C VAL A 303 6.84 20.69 -7.02
N ILE A 304 6.96 20.00 -8.13
CA ILE A 304 5.82 19.43 -8.87
C ILE A 304 5.39 18.04 -8.35
N ASN A 305 6.25 17.37 -7.57
CA ASN A 305 5.96 16.02 -7.07
C ASN A 305 6.46 15.81 -5.64
N MET A 306 5.51 15.69 -4.69
CA MET A 306 5.75 15.35 -3.28
C MET A 306 5.13 14.01 -2.90
N GLN A 307 4.82 13.15 -3.87
CA GLN A 307 4.20 11.84 -3.61
C GLN A 307 5.01 11.07 -2.58
N SER A 308 4.34 10.51 -1.57
CA SER A 308 4.93 9.65 -0.52
C SER A 308 6.09 10.29 0.26
N MET A 309 6.23 11.65 0.25
CA MET A 309 7.41 12.32 0.81
C MET A 309 7.73 11.89 2.24
N PHE A 310 6.70 11.75 3.10
CA PHE A 310 6.82 11.32 4.49
C PHE A 310 6.15 9.97 4.76
N ALA A 311 5.80 9.19 3.72
CA ALA A 311 5.09 7.94 3.94
C ALA A 311 5.87 7.01 4.89
N PHE A 312 5.17 6.51 5.94
CA PHE A 312 5.72 5.66 7.01
C PHE A 312 6.80 6.33 7.88
N CYS A 313 6.85 7.67 7.93
CA CYS A 313 7.62 8.39 8.95
C CYS A 313 6.82 8.41 10.26
N SER A 314 6.82 7.31 10.98
CA SER A 314 5.94 7.09 12.14
C SER A 314 6.15 8.07 13.29
N SER A 315 7.37 8.59 13.46
CA SER A 315 7.70 9.58 14.50
C SER A 315 7.46 11.03 14.07
N PHE A 316 7.19 11.28 12.78
CA PHE A 316 7.10 12.65 12.26
C PHE A 316 5.92 13.41 12.84
N ASN A 317 6.21 14.55 13.47
CA ASN A 317 5.21 15.43 14.10
C ASN A 317 5.68 16.90 14.12
N GLN A 318 6.17 17.40 12.99
CA GLN A 318 6.61 18.79 12.85
C GLN A 318 5.62 19.63 12.05
N THR A 319 5.56 20.90 12.36
CA THR A 319 4.83 21.87 11.54
C THR A 319 5.50 22.01 10.17
N LEU A 320 4.71 21.96 9.12
CA LEU A 320 5.17 22.21 7.75
C LEU A 320 4.55 23.51 7.21
N ASN A 321 5.36 24.32 6.53
CA ASN A 321 4.94 25.52 5.83
C ASN A 321 5.35 25.39 4.37
N PHE A 322 4.54 24.67 3.56
CA PHE A 322 4.87 24.40 2.17
C PHE A 322 3.98 25.19 1.21
N ASP A 323 4.58 25.82 0.24
CA ASP A 323 3.88 26.33 -0.94
C ASP A 323 3.69 25.21 -1.95
N CYS A 324 2.44 24.91 -2.30
CA CYS A 324 2.09 23.81 -3.19
C CYS A 324 1.66 24.29 -4.58
N SER A 325 2.03 25.53 -4.97
CA SER A 325 1.57 26.13 -6.22
C SER A 325 1.96 25.38 -7.48
N ALA A 326 3.11 24.69 -7.48
CA ALA A 326 3.54 23.83 -8.58
C ALA A 326 3.13 22.36 -8.40
N ASN A 327 2.66 21.94 -7.20
CA ASN A 327 2.46 20.53 -6.87
C ASN A 327 1.24 19.93 -7.58
N GLY A 328 1.44 18.79 -8.24
CA GLY A 328 0.38 18.05 -8.93
C GLY A 328 -0.29 16.96 -8.09
N THR A 329 0.27 16.52 -6.96
CA THR A 329 -0.29 15.39 -6.20
C THR A 329 0.20 15.29 -4.76
N PHE A 330 -0.73 14.95 -3.83
CA PHE A 330 -0.44 14.54 -2.45
C PHE A 330 -0.62 13.03 -2.22
N TYR A 331 -0.51 12.24 -3.26
CA TYR A 331 -0.62 10.78 -3.18
C TYR A 331 0.29 10.22 -2.08
N ASP A 332 -0.27 9.53 -1.06
CA ASP A 332 0.45 8.92 0.07
C ASP A 332 1.37 9.86 0.88
N MET A 333 1.24 11.20 0.77
CA MET A 333 2.25 12.14 1.30
C MET A 333 2.60 11.88 2.77
N PHE A 334 1.60 11.59 3.63
CA PHE A 334 1.77 11.29 5.05
C PHE A 334 1.28 9.89 5.43
N TYR A 335 1.11 8.99 4.48
CA TYR A 335 0.60 7.64 4.75
C TYR A 335 1.41 6.96 5.87
N GLY A 336 0.74 6.55 6.96
CA GLY A 336 1.38 5.84 8.07
C GLY A 336 2.22 6.72 9.01
N CYS A 337 2.09 8.06 8.93
CA CYS A 337 2.67 8.97 9.93
C CYS A 337 1.83 8.91 11.22
N THR A 338 2.00 7.86 12.01
CA THR A 338 1.12 7.54 13.15
C THR A 338 1.15 8.57 14.26
N ASN A 339 2.26 9.30 14.46
CA ASN A 339 2.39 10.32 15.48
C ASN A 339 2.08 11.74 14.98
N LEU A 340 1.83 11.92 13.68
CA LEU A 340 1.55 13.23 13.11
C LEU A 340 0.30 13.85 13.75
N ASN A 341 0.47 15.03 14.37
CA ASN A 341 -0.60 15.86 14.88
C ASN A 341 -0.22 17.36 14.97
N SER A 342 0.89 17.74 14.35
CA SER A 342 1.28 19.17 14.23
C SER A 342 0.55 19.84 13.07
N PRO A 343 0.35 21.16 13.11
CA PRO A 343 -0.28 21.92 12.04
C PRO A 343 0.44 21.78 10.70
N LEU A 344 -0.33 21.66 9.64
CA LEU A 344 0.16 21.57 8.26
C LEU A 344 -0.34 22.81 7.48
N ASN A 345 0.54 23.76 7.23
CA ASN A 345 0.26 24.97 6.46
C ASN A 345 0.63 24.72 4.99
N LEU A 346 -0.15 23.90 4.30
CA LEU A 346 0.01 23.61 2.88
C LEU A 346 -0.84 24.65 2.11
N THR A 347 -0.18 25.61 1.47
CA THR A 347 -0.84 26.70 0.75
C THR A 347 -0.89 26.44 -0.76
N ASN A 348 -1.75 27.17 -1.48
CA ASN A 348 -1.84 27.15 -2.96
C ASN A 348 -2.11 25.73 -3.55
N THR A 349 -3.05 24.99 -2.95
CA THR A 349 -3.30 23.58 -3.31
C THR A 349 -4.17 23.40 -4.56
N GLY A 350 -4.57 24.46 -5.26
CA GLY A 350 -5.51 24.43 -6.38
C GLY A 350 -5.06 23.59 -7.60
N ASN A 351 -3.75 23.36 -7.76
CA ASN A 351 -3.21 22.51 -8.82
C ASN A 351 -3.12 21.02 -8.46
N VAL A 352 -3.39 20.66 -7.21
CA VAL A 352 -3.30 19.26 -6.75
C VAL A 352 -4.45 18.45 -7.33
N THR A 353 -4.12 17.44 -8.14
CA THR A 353 -5.09 16.58 -8.82
C THR A 353 -5.55 15.39 -7.99
N SER A 354 -4.76 14.96 -7.00
CA SER A 354 -5.09 13.80 -6.17
C SER A 354 -4.57 13.96 -4.73
N MET A 355 -5.45 13.67 -3.77
CA MET A 355 -5.14 13.56 -2.34
C MET A 355 -5.34 12.12 -1.85
N PHE A 356 -5.19 11.14 -2.76
CA PHE A 356 -5.39 9.73 -2.48
C PHE A 356 -4.49 9.26 -1.33
N ARG A 357 -5.11 8.69 -0.29
CA ARG A 357 -4.45 8.15 0.92
C ARG A 357 -3.53 9.13 1.67
N MET A 358 -3.72 10.46 1.49
CA MET A 358 -2.78 11.46 2.03
C MET A 358 -2.50 11.27 3.53
N PHE A 359 -3.54 11.01 4.35
CA PHE A 359 -3.45 10.80 5.79
C PHE A 359 -3.86 9.39 6.21
N ARG A 360 -3.82 8.43 5.30
CA ARG A 360 -4.16 7.04 5.62
C ARG A 360 -3.26 6.51 6.73
N ASN A 361 -3.87 5.86 7.75
CA ASN A 361 -3.19 5.35 8.95
C ASN A 361 -2.46 6.42 9.80
N CYS A 362 -2.80 7.70 9.67
CA CYS A 362 -2.34 8.76 10.58
C CYS A 362 -3.21 8.74 11.84
N THR A 363 -3.01 7.75 12.71
CA THR A 363 -3.92 7.43 13.81
C THR A 363 -4.08 8.54 14.85
N ASN A 364 -3.07 9.39 15.05
CA ASN A 364 -3.10 10.53 15.97
C ASN A 364 -3.48 11.86 15.33
N PHE A 365 -3.60 11.90 13.99
CA PHE A 365 -3.85 13.15 13.29
C PHE A 365 -5.22 13.72 13.60
N ASN A 366 -5.23 14.96 14.11
CA ASN A 366 -6.46 15.68 14.47
C ASN A 366 -6.31 17.20 14.28
N GLN A 367 -5.70 17.63 13.17
CA GLN A 367 -5.59 19.04 12.81
C GLN A 367 -6.58 19.41 11.70
N PRO A 368 -7.11 20.64 11.69
CA PRO A 368 -8.01 21.08 10.65
C PRO A 368 -7.29 21.14 9.29
N ILE A 369 -8.04 20.80 8.25
CA ILE A 369 -7.57 20.85 6.86
C ILE A 369 -8.36 21.90 6.09
N ASN A 370 -7.65 22.75 5.34
CA ASN A 370 -8.24 23.76 4.49
C ASN A 370 -7.49 23.78 3.14
N PHE A 371 -8.03 23.09 2.13
CA PHE A 371 -7.42 22.98 0.82
C PHE A 371 -8.33 23.53 -0.28
N ASP A 372 -7.75 24.15 -1.28
CA ASP A 372 -8.40 24.40 -2.55
C ASP A 372 -8.32 23.13 -3.40
N ALA A 373 -9.47 22.59 -3.76
CA ALA A 373 -9.62 21.34 -4.51
C ALA A 373 -10.00 21.56 -5.98
N THR A 374 -9.75 22.75 -6.54
CA THR A 374 -10.17 23.13 -7.91
C THR A 374 -9.79 22.10 -8.97
N SER A 375 -8.57 21.56 -8.92
CA SER A 375 -8.09 20.53 -9.87
C SER A 375 -8.21 19.09 -9.33
N CYS A 376 -8.64 18.91 -8.07
CA CYS A 376 -8.67 17.59 -7.43
C CYS A 376 -9.81 16.74 -7.99
N ILE A 377 -9.47 15.53 -8.40
CA ILE A 377 -10.44 14.53 -8.88
C ILE A 377 -10.59 13.33 -7.94
N ASN A 378 -9.69 13.15 -6.96
CA ASN A 378 -9.64 11.94 -6.13
C ASN A 378 -9.20 12.23 -4.70
N VAL A 379 -10.10 11.96 -3.73
CA VAL A 379 -9.84 12.02 -2.28
C VAL A 379 -10.04 10.65 -1.61
N GLN A 380 -10.04 9.57 -2.40
CA GLN A 380 -10.23 8.22 -1.90
C GLN A 380 -9.26 7.90 -0.78
N GLU A 381 -9.77 7.28 0.30
CA GLU A 381 -8.99 6.85 1.48
C GLU A 381 -8.18 7.97 2.16
N MET A 382 -8.52 9.26 1.94
CA MET A 382 -7.71 10.38 2.44
C MET A 382 -7.43 10.30 3.94
N PHE A 383 -8.42 9.91 4.76
CA PHE A 383 -8.28 9.72 6.22
C PHE A 383 -8.53 8.28 6.66
N TYR A 384 -8.42 7.28 5.78
CA TYR A 384 -8.69 5.88 6.13
C TYR A 384 -7.86 5.43 7.34
N VAL A 385 -8.53 4.94 8.42
CA VAL A 385 -7.91 4.56 9.71
C VAL A 385 -7.20 5.73 10.43
N ALA A 386 -7.58 6.97 10.19
CA ALA A 386 -7.21 8.08 11.07
C ALA A 386 -8.15 8.10 12.29
N THR A 387 -7.94 7.20 13.22
CA THR A 387 -8.92 6.82 14.27
C THR A 387 -9.28 7.95 15.23
N ASN A 388 -8.34 8.86 15.51
CA ASN A 388 -8.54 10.01 16.40
C ASN A 388 -8.98 11.28 15.65
N PHE A 389 -9.12 11.21 14.33
CA PHE A 389 -9.45 12.39 13.53
C PHE A 389 -10.87 12.86 13.79
N ASN A 390 -10.99 14.10 14.29
CA ASN A 390 -12.26 14.78 14.56
C ASN A 390 -12.16 16.30 14.33
N SER A 391 -11.32 16.75 13.41
CA SER A 391 -11.18 18.15 13.07
C SER A 391 -11.91 18.50 11.78
N LEU A 392 -12.17 19.81 11.58
CA LEU A 392 -12.87 20.29 10.38
C LEU A 392 -12.05 20.06 9.12
N VAL A 393 -12.70 19.57 8.08
CA VAL A 393 -12.15 19.48 6.72
C VAL A 393 -12.89 20.44 5.82
N THR A 394 -12.16 21.36 5.22
CA THR A 394 -12.66 22.25 4.17
C THR A 394 -11.94 21.94 2.87
N LEU A 395 -12.71 21.54 1.86
CA LEU A 395 -12.25 21.37 0.48
C LEU A 395 -13.03 22.38 -0.37
N SER A 396 -12.47 23.60 -0.55
CA SER A 396 -13.10 24.59 -1.42
C SER A 396 -13.02 24.15 -2.88
N ASN A 397 -13.99 24.54 -3.71
CA ASN A 397 -14.04 24.24 -5.14
C ASN A 397 -13.98 22.72 -5.48
N SER A 398 -14.61 21.87 -4.65
CA SER A 398 -14.50 20.40 -4.78
C SER A 398 -15.44 19.78 -5.83
N SER A 399 -16.07 20.58 -6.70
CA SER A 399 -17.02 20.11 -7.73
C SER A 399 -16.43 19.11 -8.74
N ASN A 400 -15.11 19.09 -8.92
CA ASN A 400 -14.43 18.15 -9.81
C ASN A 400 -14.06 16.83 -9.13
N VAL A 401 -14.24 16.71 -7.83
CA VAL A 401 -13.87 15.49 -7.10
C VAL A 401 -14.88 14.38 -7.41
N ALA A 402 -14.43 13.39 -8.19
CA ALA A 402 -15.26 12.26 -8.61
C ALA A 402 -15.27 11.11 -7.59
N ASN A 403 -14.15 10.83 -6.94
CA ASN A 403 -14.01 9.67 -6.07
C ASN A 403 -13.84 10.06 -4.59
N TRP A 404 -14.90 9.83 -3.80
CA TRP A 404 -14.96 10.05 -2.35
C TRP A 404 -14.93 8.74 -1.56
N SER A 405 -14.68 7.61 -2.22
CA SER A 405 -14.74 6.29 -1.62
C SER A 405 -13.79 6.18 -0.43
N GLN A 406 -14.28 5.63 0.68
CA GLN A 406 -13.48 5.34 1.89
C GLN A 406 -12.81 6.57 2.54
N MET A 407 -13.23 7.82 2.21
CA MET A 407 -12.52 9.03 2.68
C MET A 407 -12.33 9.05 4.19
N PHE A 408 -13.38 8.71 4.99
CA PHE A 408 -13.35 8.68 6.45
C PHE A 408 -13.50 7.26 7.02
N ARG A 409 -13.31 6.23 6.21
CA ARG A 409 -13.49 4.84 6.66
C ARG A 409 -12.60 4.54 7.87
N ASN A 410 -13.20 3.96 8.95
CA ASN A 410 -12.53 3.65 10.22
C ASN A 410 -12.03 4.89 10.99
N CYS A 411 -12.60 6.08 10.77
CA CYS A 411 -12.37 7.27 11.58
C CYS A 411 -13.38 7.26 12.75
N GLY A 412 -13.15 6.42 13.75
CA GLY A 412 -14.11 6.17 14.83
C GLY A 412 -14.51 7.39 15.63
N SER A 413 -13.65 8.40 15.75
CA SER A 413 -13.88 9.65 16.48
C SER A 413 -14.54 10.75 15.63
N PHE A 414 -14.60 10.58 14.29
CA PHE A 414 -15.03 11.64 13.38
C PHE A 414 -16.51 12.01 13.59
N ASN A 415 -16.76 13.30 13.92
CA ASN A 415 -18.09 13.86 14.10
C ASN A 415 -18.15 15.35 13.72
N GLN A 416 -17.54 15.75 12.59
CA GLN A 416 -17.57 17.13 12.10
C GLN A 416 -18.54 17.29 10.94
N PRO A 417 -19.08 18.51 10.72
CA PRO A 417 -19.92 18.82 9.57
C PRO A 417 -19.20 18.53 8.25
N VAL A 418 -19.96 18.04 7.28
CA VAL A 418 -19.49 17.71 5.92
C VAL A 418 -20.16 18.66 4.94
N ASN A 419 -19.44 19.70 4.50
CA ASN A 419 -19.94 20.76 3.64
C ASN A 419 -19.13 20.81 2.34
N PHE A 420 -19.06 19.68 1.64
CA PHE A 420 -18.36 19.59 0.36
C PHE A 420 -19.29 19.84 -0.83
N ASP A 421 -18.79 20.46 -1.88
CA ASP A 421 -19.45 20.41 -3.18
C ASP A 421 -19.17 19.06 -3.82
N THR A 422 -20.18 18.20 -3.82
CA THR A 422 -20.11 16.83 -4.32
C THR A 422 -20.78 16.65 -5.69
N SER A 423 -21.00 17.73 -6.44
CA SER A 423 -21.70 17.72 -7.73
C SER A 423 -21.00 16.83 -8.79
N GLY A 424 -19.68 16.66 -8.71
CA GLY A 424 -18.91 15.74 -9.55
C GLY A 424 -18.80 14.32 -9.03
N ALA A 425 -19.30 14.03 -7.83
CA ALA A 425 -19.12 12.73 -7.19
C ALA A 425 -19.79 11.60 -7.99
N THR A 426 -19.06 10.49 -8.17
CA THR A 426 -19.57 9.25 -8.77
C THR A 426 -19.71 8.11 -7.78
N SER A 427 -19.00 8.17 -6.64
CA SER A 427 -19.00 7.09 -5.65
C SER A 427 -18.78 7.60 -4.22
N PHE A 428 -19.67 7.13 -3.32
CA PHE A 428 -19.52 7.25 -1.85
C PHE A 428 -19.28 5.90 -1.17
N TYR A 429 -18.75 4.92 -1.92
CA TYR A 429 -18.48 3.58 -1.42
C TYR A 429 -17.66 3.62 -0.12
N LEU A 430 -18.22 3.06 0.99
CA LEU A 430 -17.57 2.98 2.31
C LEU A 430 -17.15 4.34 2.93
N MET A 431 -17.70 5.48 2.48
CA MET A 431 -17.17 6.81 2.81
C MET A 431 -17.08 7.06 4.34
N PHE A 432 -18.08 6.65 5.13
CA PHE A 432 -18.13 6.79 6.58
C PHE A 432 -18.19 5.45 7.32
N GLN A 433 -17.84 4.34 6.67
CA GLN A 433 -17.89 3.02 7.33
C GLN A 433 -17.07 3.03 8.62
N ASN A 434 -17.69 2.54 9.73
CA ASN A 434 -17.10 2.48 11.07
C ASN A 434 -16.72 3.86 11.67
N CYS A 435 -17.41 4.93 11.25
CA CYS A 435 -17.35 6.23 11.93
C CYS A 435 -18.35 6.20 13.12
N ASN A 436 -17.99 5.52 14.18
CA ASN A 436 -18.92 5.19 15.28
C ASN A 436 -19.49 6.42 15.99
N SER A 437 -18.74 7.54 16.05
CA SER A 437 -19.16 8.79 16.68
C SER A 437 -19.94 9.72 15.74
N PHE A 438 -20.02 9.41 14.44
CA PHE A 438 -20.58 10.31 13.45
C PHE A 438 -22.08 10.49 13.62
N ASN A 439 -22.52 11.76 13.84
CA ASN A 439 -23.91 12.14 14.01
C ASN A 439 -24.18 13.56 13.48
N GLN A 440 -23.65 13.90 12.30
CA GLN A 440 -23.88 15.21 11.67
C GLN A 440 -24.92 15.11 10.55
N THR A 441 -25.62 16.22 10.33
CA THR A 441 -26.53 16.35 9.19
C THR A 441 -25.75 16.21 7.88
N ILE A 442 -26.25 15.38 6.99
CA ILE A 442 -25.74 15.20 5.64
C ILE A 442 -26.66 15.86 4.63
N ASN A 443 -26.09 16.72 3.80
CA ASN A 443 -26.77 17.31 2.65
C ASN A 443 -25.77 17.34 1.48
N LEU A 444 -25.86 16.32 0.61
CA LEU A 444 -24.92 16.13 -0.49
C LEU A 444 -25.60 16.29 -1.85
N THR A 445 -24.90 16.94 -2.77
CA THR A 445 -25.31 17.05 -4.19
C THR A 445 -24.82 15.80 -4.91
N THR A 446 -25.74 15.02 -5.52
CA THR A 446 -25.46 13.65 -5.96
C THR A 446 -25.91 13.30 -7.38
N PRO A 447 -25.89 14.21 -8.37
CA PRO A 447 -26.47 13.94 -9.69
C PRO A 447 -25.80 12.81 -10.47
N ASN A 448 -24.54 12.49 -10.14
CA ASN A 448 -23.73 11.51 -10.89
C ASN A 448 -23.37 10.27 -10.05
N VAL A 449 -23.86 10.17 -8.81
CA VAL A 449 -23.49 9.07 -7.91
C VAL A 449 -24.16 7.77 -8.34
N VAL A 450 -23.35 6.73 -8.54
CA VAL A 450 -23.80 5.38 -8.93
C VAL A 450 -23.72 4.41 -7.76
N ASN A 451 -22.80 4.60 -6.82
CA ASN A 451 -22.51 3.64 -5.75
C ASN A 451 -22.53 4.30 -4.36
N MET A 452 -23.50 3.88 -3.52
CA MET A 452 -23.62 4.26 -2.10
C MET A 452 -23.47 3.05 -1.17
N GLN A 453 -22.94 1.94 -1.67
CA GLN A 453 -22.76 0.72 -0.88
C GLN A 453 -21.97 0.99 0.39
N THR A 454 -22.52 0.53 1.52
CA THR A 454 -21.82 0.52 2.82
C THR A 454 -21.45 1.93 3.35
N MET A 455 -22.07 3.00 2.81
CA MET A 455 -21.63 4.39 3.08
C MET A 455 -21.60 4.73 4.57
N PHE A 456 -22.59 4.30 5.36
CA PHE A 456 -22.71 4.58 6.81
C PHE A 456 -22.65 3.31 7.66
N GLN A 457 -22.19 2.18 7.12
CA GLN A 457 -22.16 0.93 7.89
C GLN A 457 -21.42 1.12 9.23
N ASN A 458 -22.05 0.65 10.33
CA ASN A 458 -21.56 0.75 11.70
C ASN A 458 -21.35 2.20 12.21
N CYS A 459 -22.05 3.20 11.64
CA CYS A 459 -22.15 4.52 12.25
C CYS A 459 -23.16 4.45 13.42
N SER A 460 -22.76 3.86 14.53
CA SER A 460 -23.67 3.51 15.64
C SER A 460 -24.33 4.73 16.31
N SER A 461 -23.67 5.90 16.31
CA SER A 461 -24.22 7.14 16.87
C SER A 461 -25.11 7.92 15.90
N LEU A 462 -25.15 7.54 14.61
CA LEU A 462 -25.86 8.28 13.57
C LEU A 462 -27.36 8.33 13.84
N ASN A 463 -27.91 9.54 14.02
CA ASN A 463 -29.35 9.82 14.12
C ASN A 463 -29.69 11.23 13.64
N SER A 464 -28.86 11.85 12.80
CA SER A 464 -29.10 13.14 12.16
C SER A 464 -29.74 12.98 10.80
N SER A 465 -30.34 14.06 10.28
CA SER A 465 -31.01 14.05 8.96
C SER A 465 -30.03 13.84 7.83
N ILE A 466 -30.45 13.07 6.84
CA ILE A 466 -29.67 12.78 5.63
C ILE A 466 -30.50 13.15 4.42
N THR A 467 -29.94 13.97 3.54
CA THR A 467 -30.55 14.39 2.28
C THR A 467 -29.56 14.25 1.13
N PHE A 468 -29.99 13.70 0.04
CA PHE A 468 -29.29 13.65 -1.22
C PHE A 468 -30.10 14.44 -2.27
N SER A 469 -29.44 15.24 -3.09
CA SER A 469 -30.17 16.08 -4.07
C SER A 469 -30.81 15.26 -5.19
N ASP A 470 -30.16 14.15 -5.57
CA ASP A 470 -30.62 13.24 -6.60
C ASP A 470 -29.99 11.85 -6.38
N THR A 471 -30.81 10.79 -6.46
CA THR A 471 -30.34 9.40 -6.35
C THR A 471 -30.78 8.53 -7.55
N SER A 472 -31.27 9.16 -8.63
CA SER A 472 -31.80 8.47 -9.80
C SER A 472 -30.78 7.58 -10.53
N ASN A 473 -29.50 7.91 -10.43
CA ASN A 473 -28.40 7.15 -11.02
C ASN A 473 -27.83 6.06 -10.09
N VAL A 474 -28.27 6.01 -8.83
CA VAL A 474 -27.73 5.06 -7.85
C VAL A 474 -28.25 3.65 -8.14
N THR A 475 -27.30 2.73 -8.37
CA THR A 475 -27.61 1.32 -8.65
C THR A 475 -27.48 0.40 -7.43
N ILE A 476 -26.67 0.76 -6.43
CA ILE A 476 -26.33 -0.10 -5.29
C ILE A 476 -26.37 0.69 -3.98
N MET A 477 -27.23 0.22 -3.03
CA MET A 477 -27.32 0.71 -1.65
C MET A 477 -27.13 -0.42 -0.62
N THR A 478 -26.50 -1.51 -1.02
CA THR A 478 -26.22 -2.68 -0.16
C THR A 478 -25.49 -2.25 1.12
N ASN A 479 -25.98 -2.69 2.29
CA ASN A 479 -25.43 -2.38 3.62
C ASN A 479 -25.31 -0.89 3.96
N MET A 480 -26.02 0.01 3.30
CA MET A 480 -25.79 1.47 3.42
C MET A 480 -25.87 1.94 4.87
N PHE A 481 -26.82 1.45 5.68
CA PHE A 481 -27.01 1.78 7.09
C PHE A 481 -26.81 0.58 8.02
N ASN A 482 -26.28 -0.56 7.54
CA ASN A 482 -26.09 -1.75 8.35
C ASN A 482 -25.33 -1.42 9.64
N GLY A 483 -25.89 -1.77 10.81
CA GLY A 483 -25.29 -1.50 12.12
C GLY A 483 -25.40 -0.05 12.61
N CYS A 484 -26.20 0.82 11.97
CA CYS A 484 -26.55 2.14 12.49
C CYS A 484 -27.62 1.99 13.59
N THR A 485 -27.21 1.53 14.76
CA THR A 485 -28.09 1.07 15.84
C THR A 485 -29.04 2.15 16.39
N ASN A 486 -28.65 3.43 16.31
CA ASN A 486 -29.44 4.56 16.79
C ASN A 486 -30.23 5.29 15.69
N PHE A 487 -30.04 4.90 14.42
CA PHE A 487 -30.62 5.63 13.30
C PHE A 487 -32.13 5.50 13.25
N ASN A 488 -32.82 6.65 13.28
CA ASN A 488 -34.28 6.74 13.20
C ASN A 488 -34.73 8.07 12.57
N LYS A 489 -34.35 8.29 11.30
CA LYS A 489 -34.78 9.46 10.51
C LYS A 489 -35.42 9.02 9.20
N PRO A 490 -36.45 9.77 8.73
CA PRO A 490 -37.08 9.46 7.44
C PRO A 490 -36.09 9.64 6.29
N LEU A 491 -36.25 8.79 5.26
CA LEU A 491 -35.42 8.79 4.07
C LEU A 491 -36.30 8.79 2.81
N THR A 492 -35.87 9.54 1.80
CA THR A 492 -36.49 9.57 0.48
C THR A 492 -35.41 9.40 -0.57
N PHE A 493 -35.61 8.45 -1.48
CA PHE A 493 -34.70 8.17 -2.58
C PHE A 493 -35.46 8.10 -3.91
N ASP A 494 -34.90 8.69 -4.96
CA ASP A 494 -35.21 8.27 -6.30
C ASP A 494 -34.47 6.96 -6.59
N THR A 495 -35.18 5.91 -6.83
CA THR A 495 -34.67 4.55 -6.96
C THR A 495 -34.85 3.94 -8.35
N SER A 496 -35.10 4.78 -9.36
CA SER A 496 -35.38 4.35 -10.75
C SER A 496 -34.30 3.45 -11.36
N SER A 497 -33.02 3.59 -10.94
CA SER A 497 -31.93 2.74 -11.38
C SER A 497 -31.49 1.69 -10.36
N LEU A 498 -32.14 1.61 -9.20
CA LEU A 498 -31.69 0.80 -8.08
C LEU A 498 -31.90 -0.70 -8.31
N VAL A 499 -30.83 -1.49 -8.14
CA VAL A 499 -30.81 -2.94 -8.36
C VAL A 499 -30.71 -3.72 -7.04
N SER A 500 -30.06 -3.18 -6.01
CA SER A 500 -29.85 -3.91 -4.75
C SER A 500 -29.97 -3.03 -3.52
N VAL A 501 -30.79 -3.53 -2.55
CA VAL A 501 -30.96 -3.00 -1.19
C VAL A 501 -30.60 -4.03 -0.12
N THR A 502 -29.87 -5.08 -0.48
CA THR A 502 -29.47 -6.17 0.42
C THR A 502 -28.91 -5.61 1.72
N SER A 503 -29.44 -6.05 2.86
CA SER A 503 -29.00 -5.68 4.21
C SER A 503 -28.92 -4.17 4.47
N MET A 504 -29.70 -3.34 3.75
CA MET A 504 -29.58 -1.87 3.82
C MET A 504 -29.73 -1.33 5.24
N PHE A 505 -30.65 -1.88 6.04
CA PHE A 505 -30.91 -1.51 7.43
C PHE A 505 -30.64 -2.66 8.43
N LEU A 506 -29.83 -3.64 8.04
CA LEU A 506 -29.48 -4.76 8.93
C LEU A 506 -28.99 -4.25 10.28
N ASN A 507 -29.60 -4.71 11.39
CA ASN A 507 -29.28 -4.30 12.77
C ASN A 507 -29.44 -2.80 13.07
N CYS A 508 -30.29 -2.07 12.35
CA CYS A 508 -30.72 -0.73 12.74
C CYS A 508 -31.79 -0.83 13.82
N GLN A 509 -31.38 -1.07 15.08
CA GLN A 509 -32.25 -1.50 16.18
C GLN A 509 -33.32 -0.47 16.54
N ALA A 510 -33.01 0.84 16.42
CA ALA A 510 -33.91 1.95 16.73
C ALA A 510 -34.77 2.42 15.56
N PHE A 511 -34.59 1.83 14.37
CA PHE A 511 -35.20 2.33 13.15
C PHE A 511 -36.70 2.02 13.11
N ASP A 512 -37.53 3.08 13.12
CA ASP A 512 -38.98 3.06 12.95
C ASP A 512 -39.48 4.31 12.17
N SER A 513 -38.68 4.82 11.25
CA SER A 513 -39.03 5.96 10.42
C SER A 513 -39.43 5.52 9.01
N THR A 514 -40.16 6.39 8.29
CA THR A 514 -40.62 6.12 6.94
C THR A 514 -39.47 6.08 5.92
N ILE A 515 -39.55 5.16 4.98
CA ILE A 515 -38.69 5.10 3.80
C ILE A 515 -39.58 5.26 2.57
N THR A 516 -39.23 6.20 1.71
CA THR A 516 -39.88 6.40 0.40
C THR A 516 -38.90 6.09 -0.70
N PHE A 517 -39.19 5.05 -1.47
CA PHE A 517 -38.55 4.73 -2.73
C PHE A 517 -39.47 5.11 -3.89
N SER A 518 -38.99 5.83 -4.90
CA SER A 518 -39.81 6.23 -6.06
C SER A 518 -40.23 5.02 -6.91
N ASP A 519 -39.29 4.05 -7.07
CA ASP A 519 -39.55 2.79 -7.81
C ASP A 519 -38.62 1.69 -7.25
N THR A 520 -39.15 0.48 -7.08
CA THR A 520 -38.36 -0.70 -6.68
C THR A 520 -38.51 -1.87 -7.67
N SER A 521 -39.05 -1.59 -8.85
CA SER A 521 -39.34 -2.63 -9.90
C SER A 521 -38.06 -3.32 -10.40
N ASN A 522 -36.91 -2.69 -10.33
CA ASN A 522 -35.61 -3.24 -10.71
C ASN A 522 -34.88 -3.96 -9.57
N VAL A 523 -35.36 -3.88 -8.33
CA VAL A 523 -34.70 -4.46 -7.18
C VAL A 523 -34.82 -5.98 -7.18
N ASN A 524 -33.68 -6.66 -7.35
CA ASN A 524 -33.63 -8.11 -7.50
C ASN A 524 -33.49 -8.88 -6.17
N SER A 525 -33.24 -8.19 -5.04
CA SER A 525 -33.07 -8.82 -3.73
C SER A 525 -33.38 -7.86 -2.57
N PHE A 526 -34.28 -8.30 -1.68
CA PHE A 526 -34.55 -7.67 -0.39
C PHE A 526 -33.94 -8.48 0.78
N LEU A 527 -32.95 -9.31 0.51
CA LEU A 527 -32.26 -10.12 1.51
C LEU A 527 -31.85 -9.27 2.73
N GLN A 528 -32.34 -9.64 3.92
CA GLN A 528 -32.00 -9.02 5.22
C GLN A 528 -32.25 -7.51 5.31
N MET A 529 -33.08 -6.92 4.45
CA MET A 529 -33.19 -5.45 4.37
C MET A 529 -33.48 -4.78 5.71
N PHE A 530 -34.39 -5.33 6.54
CA PHE A 530 -34.75 -4.83 7.87
C PHE A 530 -34.39 -5.81 8.98
N SER A 531 -33.59 -6.82 8.71
CA SER A 531 -33.21 -7.84 9.71
C SER A 531 -32.61 -7.20 10.95
N GLY A 532 -33.16 -7.48 12.13
CA GLY A 532 -32.69 -6.90 13.39
C GLY A 532 -33.14 -5.45 13.67
N CYS A 533 -34.05 -4.90 12.87
CA CYS A 533 -34.74 -3.63 13.20
C CYS A 533 -35.81 -3.89 14.25
N LEU A 534 -35.43 -3.88 15.53
CA LEU A 534 -36.20 -4.42 16.63
C LEU A 534 -37.58 -3.75 16.83
N VAL A 535 -37.65 -2.44 16.50
CA VAL A 535 -38.86 -1.61 16.70
C VAL A 535 -39.60 -1.25 15.44
N PHE A 536 -39.08 -1.65 14.28
CA PHE A 536 -39.62 -1.27 12.98
C PHE A 536 -41.04 -1.72 12.78
N ASN A 537 -41.96 -0.76 12.54
CA ASN A 537 -43.39 -1.00 12.31
C ASN A 537 -44.00 -0.01 11.30
N GLN A 538 -43.25 0.39 10.24
CA GLN A 538 -43.76 1.28 9.22
C GLN A 538 -44.37 0.50 8.04
N PRO A 539 -45.39 1.05 7.36
CA PRO A 539 -45.95 0.43 6.16
C PRO A 539 -44.95 0.39 5.02
N ILE A 540 -44.98 -0.71 4.26
CA ILE A 540 -44.08 -0.99 3.13
C ILE A 540 -44.90 -1.13 1.85
N ASN A 541 -44.60 -0.30 0.85
CA ASN A 541 -45.23 -0.29 -0.48
C ASN A 541 -44.17 -0.47 -1.59
N PHE A 542 -43.45 -1.61 -1.57
CA PHE A 542 -42.43 -1.90 -2.59
C PHE A 542 -43.03 -2.68 -3.77
N ASN A 543 -42.62 -2.32 -4.96
CA ASN A 543 -42.79 -3.20 -6.13
C ASN A 543 -41.72 -4.31 -6.05
N THR A 544 -42.14 -5.55 -5.86
CA THR A 544 -41.26 -6.69 -5.63
C THR A 544 -41.18 -7.65 -6.80
N SER A 545 -41.75 -7.28 -7.95
CA SER A 545 -41.92 -8.15 -9.11
C SER A 545 -40.62 -8.72 -9.72
N SER A 546 -39.52 -8.02 -9.58
CA SER A 546 -38.18 -8.52 -10.03
C SER A 546 -37.40 -9.25 -8.95
N SER A 547 -37.90 -9.30 -7.71
CA SER A 547 -37.12 -9.87 -6.61
C SER A 547 -37.12 -11.40 -6.63
N THR A 548 -35.93 -11.96 -6.47
CA THR A 548 -35.71 -13.40 -6.32
C THR A 548 -35.53 -13.86 -4.85
N ASN A 549 -35.39 -12.92 -3.91
CA ASN A 549 -34.98 -13.28 -2.56
C ASN A 549 -35.58 -12.37 -1.48
N PHE A 550 -36.42 -12.95 -0.60
CA PHE A 550 -36.96 -12.31 0.61
C PHE A 550 -36.39 -12.91 1.90
N GLN A 551 -35.30 -13.71 1.81
CA GLN A 551 -34.71 -14.34 2.99
C GLN A 551 -34.40 -13.32 4.08
N GLN A 552 -34.90 -13.56 5.29
CA GLN A 552 -34.67 -12.75 6.49
C GLN A 552 -35.05 -11.26 6.35
N MET A 553 -35.90 -10.88 5.40
CA MET A 553 -36.21 -9.47 5.13
C MET A 553 -36.66 -8.72 6.39
N PHE A 554 -37.50 -9.33 7.24
CA PHE A 554 -37.97 -8.80 8.52
C PHE A 554 -37.57 -9.70 9.71
N TYR A 555 -36.48 -10.45 9.61
CA TYR A 555 -36.01 -11.31 10.69
C TYR A 555 -35.77 -10.50 11.98
N ASN A 556 -36.37 -10.94 13.09
CA ASN A 556 -36.26 -10.29 14.41
C ASN A 556 -36.71 -8.80 14.44
N CYS A 557 -37.71 -8.41 13.57
CA CYS A 557 -38.43 -7.16 13.67
C CYS A 557 -39.58 -7.34 14.70
N ARG A 558 -39.26 -7.24 15.98
CA ARG A 558 -40.09 -7.72 17.07
C ARG A 558 -41.46 -7.03 17.17
N LEU A 559 -41.55 -5.76 16.72
CA LEU A 559 -42.77 -4.94 16.77
C LEU A 559 -43.46 -4.81 15.38
N PHE A 560 -42.95 -5.49 14.35
CA PHE A 560 -43.53 -5.38 13.03
C PHE A 560 -44.90 -6.04 12.96
N ASN A 561 -45.92 -5.26 12.64
CA ASN A 561 -47.30 -5.71 12.45
C ASN A 561 -48.05 -4.90 11.37
N GLN A 562 -47.43 -4.78 10.18
CA GLN A 562 -48.03 -4.09 9.04
C GLN A 562 -48.52 -5.09 8.01
N THR A 563 -49.55 -4.71 7.24
CA THR A 563 -50.02 -5.48 6.09
C THR A 563 -48.97 -5.55 5.05
N ILE A 564 -48.72 -6.75 4.52
CA ILE A 564 -47.80 -7.01 3.40
C ILE A 564 -48.62 -7.39 2.15
N ASN A 565 -48.30 -6.73 1.04
CA ASN A 565 -48.84 -7.08 -0.27
C ASN A 565 -47.73 -7.06 -1.31
N PHE A 566 -47.09 -8.22 -1.53
CA PHE A 566 -45.90 -8.38 -2.38
C PHE A 566 -46.22 -9.26 -3.61
N ASP A 567 -45.55 -8.98 -4.71
CA ASP A 567 -45.50 -9.87 -5.86
C ASP A 567 -44.31 -10.85 -5.68
N GLY A 568 -44.62 -12.14 -5.63
CA GLY A 568 -43.66 -13.22 -5.46
C GLY A 568 -43.27 -13.96 -6.76
N THR A 569 -43.65 -13.43 -7.92
CA THR A 569 -43.52 -14.13 -9.23
C THR A 569 -42.11 -14.69 -9.47
N ASN A 570 -41.06 -13.99 -9.10
CA ASN A 570 -39.69 -14.39 -9.30
C ASN A 570 -39.00 -14.90 -8.03
N VAL A 571 -39.71 -14.97 -6.90
CA VAL A 571 -39.10 -15.30 -5.59
C VAL A 571 -38.77 -16.78 -5.48
N LEU A 572 -37.50 -17.11 -5.18
CA LEU A 572 -37.00 -18.46 -5.01
C LEU A 572 -36.98 -18.88 -3.54
N THR A 573 -36.85 -17.93 -2.59
CA THR A 573 -36.74 -18.22 -1.16
C THR A 573 -37.36 -17.12 -0.30
N MET A 574 -38.09 -17.55 0.75
CA MET A 574 -38.64 -16.72 1.83
C MET A 574 -38.18 -17.21 3.20
N THR A 575 -37.02 -17.90 3.23
CA THR A 575 -36.47 -18.49 4.47
C THR A 575 -36.35 -17.43 5.56
N GLN A 576 -36.94 -17.71 6.75
CA GLN A 576 -36.88 -16.85 7.93
C GLN A 576 -37.43 -15.41 7.72
N MET A 577 -38.27 -15.16 6.73
CA MET A 577 -38.71 -13.81 6.35
C MET A 577 -39.28 -13.02 7.53
N PHE A 578 -40.13 -13.63 8.35
CA PHE A 578 -40.76 -13.03 9.53
C PHE A 578 -40.40 -13.75 10.84
N ARG A 579 -39.29 -14.48 10.87
CA ARG A 579 -38.86 -15.19 12.08
C ARG A 579 -38.66 -14.25 13.26
N ASN A 580 -39.20 -14.59 14.43
CA ASN A 580 -39.15 -13.79 15.68
C ASN A 580 -39.86 -12.42 15.60
N ASN A 581 -40.90 -12.28 14.78
CA ASN A 581 -41.76 -11.09 14.75
C ASN A 581 -42.92 -11.32 15.74
N PHE A 582 -42.70 -11.05 16.98
CA PHE A 582 -43.54 -11.52 18.11
C PHE A 582 -44.99 -11.02 18.07
N VAL A 583 -45.23 -9.81 17.51
CA VAL A 583 -46.55 -9.19 17.46
C VAL A 583 -47.23 -9.26 16.10
N LEU A 584 -46.57 -9.87 15.10
CA LEU A 584 -47.08 -9.95 13.75
C LEU A 584 -48.38 -10.73 13.72
N ASN A 585 -49.47 -10.05 13.32
CA ASN A 585 -50.76 -10.65 13.07
C ASN A 585 -51.62 -9.83 12.07
N SER A 586 -50.96 -8.96 11.28
CA SER A 586 -51.60 -8.29 10.12
C SER A 586 -51.59 -9.18 8.89
N PRO A 587 -52.54 -8.96 7.94
CA PRO A 587 -52.62 -9.78 6.75
C PRO A 587 -51.34 -9.77 5.90
N ILE A 588 -50.95 -10.95 5.45
CA ILE A 588 -49.79 -11.18 4.59
C ILE A 588 -50.25 -11.79 3.26
N THR A 589 -50.18 -11.01 2.19
CA THR A 589 -50.43 -11.48 0.84
C THR A 589 -49.17 -11.44 0.01
N ILE A 590 -48.72 -12.59 -0.48
CA ILE A 590 -47.61 -12.71 -1.44
C ILE A 590 -48.13 -13.50 -2.63
N SER A 591 -48.43 -12.79 -3.70
CA SER A 591 -48.99 -13.39 -4.90
C SER A 591 -47.94 -14.16 -5.71
N SER A 592 -48.40 -15.13 -6.53
CA SER A 592 -47.55 -15.79 -7.55
C SER A 592 -46.27 -16.44 -6.98
N THR A 593 -46.38 -17.20 -5.88
CA THR A 593 -45.22 -17.82 -5.26
C THR A 593 -44.79 -19.19 -5.84
N SER A 594 -45.26 -19.50 -7.06
CA SER A 594 -45.07 -20.81 -7.74
C SER A 594 -43.59 -21.21 -7.93
N ASN A 595 -42.67 -20.26 -8.00
CA ASN A 595 -41.24 -20.50 -8.14
C ASN A 595 -40.52 -20.68 -6.80
N CYS A 596 -41.18 -20.44 -5.67
CA CYS A 596 -40.56 -20.51 -4.35
C CYS A 596 -40.33 -21.94 -3.91
N THR A 597 -39.05 -22.29 -3.68
CA THR A 597 -38.65 -23.65 -3.27
C THR A 597 -38.46 -23.78 -1.76
N ASN A 598 -38.27 -22.67 -1.01
CA ASN A 598 -37.93 -22.70 0.40
C ASN A 598 -38.65 -21.62 1.20
N MET A 599 -39.53 -22.06 2.10
CA MET A 599 -40.24 -21.23 3.12
C MET A 599 -39.90 -21.65 4.54
N SER A 600 -38.74 -22.34 4.75
CA SER A 600 -38.36 -22.81 6.08
C SER A 600 -38.25 -21.66 7.08
N LEU A 601 -38.70 -21.88 8.31
CA LEU A 601 -38.67 -20.90 9.42
C LEU A 601 -39.38 -19.57 9.09
N MET A 602 -40.22 -19.47 8.07
CA MET A 602 -40.77 -18.20 7.57
C MET A 602 -41.45 -17.39 8.69
N PHE A 603 -42.30 -18.01 9.50
CA PHE A 603 -42.99 -17.40 10.64
C PHE A 603 -42.53 -17.95 12.00
N ASN A 604 -41.41 -18.67 12.03
CA ASN A 604 -40.93 -19.32 13.27
C ASN A 604 -40.75 -18.29 14.41
N GLY A 605 -41.44 -18.52 15.53
CA GLY A 605 -41.42 -17.61 16.69
C GLY A 605 -42.22 -16.31 16.51
N ALA A 606 -43.04 -16.17 15.47
CA ALA A 606 -44.03 -15.10 15.36
C ALA A 606 -45.23 -15.43 16.25
N ALA A 607 -45.11 -15.14 17.54
CA ALA A 607 -45.95 -15.71 18.60
C ALA A 607 -47.46 -15.42 18.44
N LEU A 608 -47.83 -14.23 17.94
CA LEU A 608 -49.25 -13.86 17.75
C LEU A 608 -49.79 -14.17 16.34
N PHE A 609 -48.97 -14.73 15.46
CA PHE A 609 -49.35 -14.94 14.07
C PHE A 609 -50.48 -15.95 13.91
N ASP A 610 -51.62 -15.49 13.39
CA ASP A 610 -52.83 -16.27 13.09
C ASP A 610 -53.55 -15.68 11.86
N GLN A 611 -52.88 -15.59 10.72
CA GLN A 611 -53.46 -15.08 9.47
C GLN A 611 -53.54 -16.18 8.42
N ASP A 612 -54.56 -16.09 7.56
CA ASP A 612 -54.72 -16.99 6.41
C ASP A 612 -53.56 -16.84 5.44
N VAL A 613 -52.80 -17.93 5.21
CA VAL A 613 -51.73 -18.05 4.23
C VAL A 613 -52.00 -19.16 3.19
N SER A 614 -53.23 -19.60 3.08
CA SER A 614 -53.67 -20.60 2.13
C SER A 614 -53.47 -20.17 0.66
N GLY A 615 -53.38 -18.87 0.43
CA GLY A 615 -53.11 -18.28 -0.91
C GLY A 615 -51.66 -18.39 -1.40
N LEU A 616 -50.73 -18.93 -0.59
CA LEU A 616 -49.36 -19.19 -1.05
C LEU A 616 -49.35 -20.35 -2.05
N ASP A 617 -48.91 -20.09 -3.29
CA ASP A 617 -48.72 -21.11 -4.32
C ASP A 617 -47.43 -21.92 -3.99
N ILE A 618 -47.63 -23.22 -3.74
CA ILE A 618 -46.58 -24.14 -3.28
C ILE A 618 -46.12 -25.11 -4.39
N THR A 619 -46.41 -24.82 -5.64
CA THR A 619 -46.12 -25.73 -6.78
C THR A 619 -44.67 -26.24 -6.78
N SER A 620 -43.67 -25.36 -6.49
CA SER A 620 -42.24 -25.72 -6.47
C SER A 620 -41.68 -25.92 -5.07
N LEU A 621 -42.52 -25.89 -4.03
CA LEU A 621 -42.04 -25.94 -2.65
C LEU A 621 -41.41 -27.29 -2.33
N THR A 622 -40.18 -27.26 -1.72
CA THR A 622 -39.46 -28.44 -1.27
C THR A 622 -39.21 -28.44 0.25
N ASN A 623 -39.22 -27.25 0.88
CA ASN A 623 -38.86 -27.10 2.30
C ASN A 623 -39.73 -26.02 2.99
N ALA A 624 -40.53 -26.45 3.98
CA ALA A 624 -41.26 -25.61 4.93
C ALA A 624 -41.00 -26.00 6.37
N THR A 625 -39.77 -26.54 6.66
CA THR A 625 -39.35 -26.97 7.98
C THR A 625 -39.53 -25.85 9.01
N THR A 626 -40.19 -26.16 10.12
CA THR A 626 -40.47 -25.24 11.24
C THR A 626 -41.13 -23.92 10.83
N MET A 627 -41.87 -23.89 9.71
CA MET A 627 -42.45 -22.67 9.13
C MET A 627 -43.34 -21.94 10.13
N LEU A 628 -44.25 -22.64 10.80
CA LEU A 628 -45.23 -22.08 11.77
C LEU A 628 -44.91 -22.46 13.23
N PHE A 629 -43.72 -22.97 13.51
CA PHE A 629 -43.34 -23.35 14.89
C PHE A 629 -43.28 -22.11 15.82
N GLY A 630 -43.98 -22.17 16.93
CA GLY A 630 -44.04 -21.07 17.91
C GLY A 630 -44.96 -19.92 17.52
N THR A 631 -45.95 -20.19 16.66
CA THR A 631 -47.06 -19.27 16.33
C THR A 631 -48.33 -19.62 17.09
N SER A 632 -49.34 -18.74 17.08
CA SER A 632 -50.71 -18.97 17.57
C SER A 632 -51.64 -19.46 16.45
N PHE A 633 -51.13 -20.12 15.41
CA PHE A 633 -51.87 -20.49 14.22
C PHE A 633 -53.05 -21.37 14.56
N SER A 634 -54.27 -20.82 14.33
CA SER A 634 -55.53 -21.41 14.75
C SER A 634 -55.97 -22.63 13.89
N GLN A 635 -56.88 -23.44 14.46
CA GLN A 635 -57.56 -24.49 13.70
C GLN A 635 -58.23 -23.91 12.45
N THR A 636 -58.94 -22.78 12.58
CA THR A 636 -59.68 -22.15 11.46
C THR A 636 -58.74 -21.89 10.26
N ASN A 637 -57.60 -21.29 10.50
CA ASN A 637 -56.64 -20.99 9.43
C ASN A 637 -55.91 -22.23 8.94
N TYR A 638 -55.69 -23.24 9.80
CA TYR A 638 -55.07 -24.50 9.42
C TYR A 638 -56.05 -25.34 8.57
N ASP A 639 -57.37 -25.33 8.90
CA ASP A 639 -58.42 -25.99 8.12
C ASP A 639 -58.62 -25.35 6.73
N LEU A 640 -58.26 -24.08 6.52
CA LEU A 640 -58.22 -23.44 5.21
C LEU A 640 -56.95 -23.82 4.43
N LEU A 641 -55.81 -23.87 5.10
CA LEU A 641 -54.48 -24.12 4.55
C LEU A 641 -54.38 -25.52 3.91
N LEU A 642 -54.78 -26.57 4.66
CA LEU A 642 -54.57 -27.95 4.26
C LEU A 642 -55.25 -28.28 2.90
N PRO A 643 -56.55 -27.97 2.66
CA PRO A 643 -57.19 -28.24 1.36
C PRO A 643 -56.63 -27.42 0.23
N ALA A 644 -56.25 -26.13 0.51
CA ALA A 644 -55.65 -25.26 -0.49
C ALA A 644 -54.34 -25.83 -0.99
N TRP A 645 -53.46 -26.29 -0.06
CA TRP A 645 -52.18 -26.87 -0.41
C TRP A 645 -52.26 -28.28 -1.01
N ASP A 646 -53.25 -29.08 -0.60
CA ASP A 646 -53.53 -30.38 -1.21
C ASP A 646 -53.85 -30.25 -2.72
N ALA A 647 -54.56 -29.18 -3.11
CA ALA A 647 -54.97 -28.92 -4.50
C ALA A 647 -53.75 -28.68 -5.45
N TYR A 648 -52.61 -28.25 -4.98
CA TYR A 648 -51.40 -28.06 -5.81
C TYR A 648 -50.72 -29.39 -6.21
N GLY A 649 -51.00 -30.48 -5.52
CA GLY A 649 -50.41 -31.80 -5.86
C GLY A 649 -48.90 -31.94 -5.54
N THR A 650 -48.28 -30.99 -4.87
CA THR A 650 -46.87 -30.98 -4.49
C THR A 650 -46.53 -32.18 -3.60
N SER A 651 -45.34 -32.77 -3.74
CA SER A 651 -44.89 -33.97 -3.05
C SER A 651 -43.58 -33.77 -2.31
N GLY A 652 -43.33 -34.59 -1.26
CA GLY A 652 -42.01 -34.72 -0.60
C GLY A 652 -41.59 -33.47 0.24
N VAL A 653 -42.52 -32.65 0.70
CA VAL A 653 -42.22 -31.44 1.49
C VAL A 653 -42.13 -31.77 2.96
N THR A 654 -41.11 -31.25 3.67
CA THR A 654 -41.10 -31.22 5.14
C THR A 654 -41.79 -29.94 5.62
N PHE A 655 -42.85 -30.08 6.40
CA PHE A 655 -43.66 -28.98 6.90
C PHE A 655 -43.90 -29.10 8.41
N HIS A 656 -43.83 -27.99 9.15
CA HIS A 656 -44.12 -27.95 10.59
C HIS A 656 -45.12 -26.80 10.85
N ALA A 657 -46.31 -27.18 11.24
CA ALA A 657 -47.43 -26.28 11.58
C ALA A 657 -47.50 -25.84 13.04
N GLY A 658 -46.43 -26.08 13.82
CA GLY A 658 -46.44 -25.78 15.25
C GLY A 658 -47.33 -26.71 16.07
N THR A 659 -48.26 -26.14 16.83
CA THR A 659 -49.26 -26.87 17.60
C THR A 659 -50.65 -26.77 16.97
N ALA A 660 -50.73 -26.26 15.74
CA ALA A 660 -52.01 -26.11 15.03
C ALA A 660 -52.72 -27.46 14.87
N LYS A 661 -54.01 -27.49 15.11
CA LYS A 661 -54.83 -28.68 14.99
C LYS A 661 -55.76 -28.55 13.82
N TYR A 662 -56.27 -29.65 13.28
CA TYR A 662 -57.25 -29.68 12.19
C TYR A 662 -58.48 -30.48 12.55
N ALA A 663 -59.59 -30.21 11.85
CA ALA A 663 -60.84 -30.92 12.07
C ALA A 663 -60.70 -32.41 11.76
N ALA A 664 -61.11 -33.27 12.70
CA ALA A 664 -61.00 -34.70 12.59
C ALA A 664 -61.85 -35.27 11.44
N ALA A 665 -61.50 -36.48 10.99
CA ALA A 665 -62.27 -37.20 9.97
C ALA A 665 -63.71 -37.53 10.48
N PRO A 666 -64.70 -37.48 9.56
CA PRO A 666 -64.63 -37.22 8.15
C PRO A 666 -64.73 -35.72 7.84
N SER A 667 -63.62 -35.04 7.61
CA SER A 667 -63.58 -33.65 7.24
C SER A 667 -62.70 -33.39 6.02
N VAL A 668 -62.89 -32.25 5.35
CA VAL A 668 -62.04 -31.86 4.21
C VAL A 668 -60.58 -31.65 4.64
N PRO A 669 -60.29 -30.99 5.77
CA PRO A 669 -58.91 -30.83 6.27
C PRO A 669 -58.24 -32.17 6.60
N ALA A 670 -58.93 -33.10 7.25
CA ALA A 670 -58.40 -34.44 7.54
C ALA A 670 -58.06 -35.25 6.27
N THR A 671 -58.92 -35.14 5.21
CA THR A 671 -58.69 -35.75 3.91
C THR A 671 -57.46 -35.15 3.27
N ALA A 672 -57.35 -33.83 3.24
CA ALA A 672 -56.20 -33.12 2.67
C ALA A 672 -54.90 -33.43 3.40
N HIS A 673 -54.88 -33.48 4.75
CA HIS A 673 -53.72 -33.90 5.52
C HIS A 673 -53.27 -35.32 5.16
N ALA A 674 -54.19 -36.25 5.02
CA ALA A 674 -53.88 -37.64 4.58
C ALA A 674 -53.33 -37.70 3.16
N ASN A 675 -53.91 -36.94 2.22
CA ASN A 675 -53.42 -36.82 0.85
C ASN A 675 -51.98 -36.29 0.77
N LEU A 676 -51.69 -35.19 1.50
CA LEU A 676 -50.35 -34.63 1.59
C LEU A 676 -49.34 -35.62 2.15
N SER A 677 -49.69 -36.31 3.24
CA SER A 677 -48.85 -37.35 3.82
C SER A 677 -48.63 -38.54 2.86
N GLY A 678 -49.69 -38.92 2.09
CA GLY A 678 -49.64 -39.95 1.05
C GLY A 678 -48.73 -39.59 -0.12
N ARG A 679 -48.52 -38.32 -0.40
CA ARG A 679 -47.54 -37.79 -1.36
C ARG A 679 -46.14 -37.59 -0.79
N GLY A 680 -45.85 -38.13 0.38
CA GLY A 680 -44.54 -38.11 0.99
C GLY A 680 -44.20 -36.82 1.78
N TRP A 681 -45.21 -36.03 2.17
CA TRP A 681 -44.99 -34.93 3.09
C TRP A 681 -44.68 -35.46 4.49
N VAL A 682 -43.69 -34.82 5.14
CA VAL A 682 -43.38 -35.00 6.57
C VAL A 682 -44.04 -33.83 7.33
N ILE A 683 -45.24 -34.06 7.87
CA ILE A 683 -46.02 -33.02 8.56
C ILE A 683 -45.83 -33.21 10.08
N THR A 684 -45.53 -32.12 10.78
CA THR A 684 -45.54 -32.02 12.24
C THR A 684 -46.52 -30.95 12.65
N ASP A 685 -47.55 -31.32 13.41
CA ASP A 685 -48.67 -30.43 13.88
C ASP A 685 -49.25 -30.90 15.21
N GLY A 686 -50.35 -30.31 15.64
CA GLY A 686 -51.07 -30.64 16.87
C GLY A 686 -52.05 -31.83 16.74
N GLY A 687 -52.18 -32.41 15.54
CA GLY A 687 -53.09 -33.51 15.21
C GLY A 687 -54.55 -33.13 15.07
N PRO A 688 -55.45 -34.12 14.81
CA PRO A 688 -56.90 -33.87 14.66
C PRO A 688 -57.62 -33.58 15.96
N ILE A 689 -58.70 -32.78 15.95
CA ILE A 689 -59.60 -32.51 17.08
C ILE A 689 -61.07 -32.67 16.69
#